data_dff64987048ca0a45e4bfc1d13e34553
#
_entry.id   dff64987048ca0a45e4bfc1d13e34553
#
_cell.length_a   1.000
_cell.length_b   1.000
_cell.length_c   1.000
_cell.angle_alpha   90.00
_cell.angle_beta   90.00
_cell.angle_gamma   90.00
#
_symmetry.space_group_name_H-M   'P 1'
#
loop_
_entity.id
_entity.type
_entity.pdbx_description
1 polymer ?
#
loop_
_entity_poly.entity_id
_entity_poly.type
_entity_poly.pdbx_seq_one_letter_code
_entity_poly.pdbx_strand_id
1 'polypeptide(L)'
;MSLLTNDFLEKYPDYPEYMTPLGLFTFYRTYARFLPDHKRRETWKETIARAVEYNVGLDIKHRNKTGLPIPHEWLREEAQDLFDNVFNLRQFPSGRTLWVGGTKVSESYPMANFNCSFTNIEKWDDLCELFYLLMLGSGVGFKCTPDMASRLAPIRTNTHLILSEYNPVPVDYRLENTDVRQLENGFAKIYVGDSKEGWRDALKHYLLLLTDAKYEHVHTIKISFNSVRPKGERLKTFGGTASGPEPLREMFAGIDDVLKNKIDSSLTPIETDERGYGRVRPIHILDIGNLIGNNVVSGGVRRTAEIFLFDPSDMECLFAKYGINGFWSEHHFEQHEEVRRQLQKMGITPPAWFDSLSFKSYDNAVNGPAPFHYGRNNITHRRLSNNSLALEGKPSPDLLHLIFLMIQLDGEPGFINLEAARKRRDNMQGVNPCGEILLDSKQQCNLTTVNLCAFRSESGLDLTAASRAQALSARAGLRMTLIDLELPEWNEKHKRDRLTGCSLTGVQDAFAFMNEAEQCRMLDILSTSARQAAEKYAYELRIPSPLLTTTIKPEGTLSLVAGGVSAGLHSAHAPYFIRRIRISSDDALAKTALALGWKVHAEVGTPCNAIENARTLVIDFPIASGAKVTKGDVSALTQLNRYIQFQKHYTQHNSSNTITVKPEEWPEIEDAIAKVWDSFVGVSFLAYDGGTYQLAPYETITREQYEALLAEFTPFEPSLLTAYENISIPSEATDDDCVNGACPIR
;
A
#
# COMPACT_ATOMS: atom_id res chain seq x y z
N MET A 1 -6.41 -24.63 -24.60
CA MET A 1 -5.72 -25.84 -24.09
C MET A 1 -5.10 -25.44 -22.77
N SER A 2 -5.47 -26.12 -21.67
CA SER A 2 -4.92 -25.81 -20.34
C SER A 2 -3.40 -26.08 -20.33
N LEU A 3 -2.63 -25.17 -19.71
CA LEU A 3 -1.18 -25.32 -19.52
C LEU A 3 -0.89 -26.31 -18.38
N LEU A 4 -1.73 -26.31 -17.35
CA LEU A 4 -1.68 -27.21 -16.21
C LEU A 4 -2.76 -28.29 -16.40
N THR A 5 -2.35 -29.52 -16.72
CA THR A 5 -3.29 -30.65 -16.91
C THR A 5 -3.78 -31.19 -15.56
N ASN A 6 -4.94 -31.87 -15.55
CA ASN A 6 -5.44 -32.51 -14.33
C ASN A 6 -4.43 -33.50 -13.76
N ASP A 7 -3.84 -34.35 -14.62
CA ASP A 7 -2.81 -35.32 -14.23
C ASP A 7 -1.58 -34.67 -13.57
N PHE A 8 -1.26 -33.42 -13.94
CA PHE A 8 -0.20 -32.67 -13.28
C PHE A 8 -0.65 -32.18 -11.91
N LEU A 9 -1.85 -31.58 -11.81
CA LEU A 9 -2.38 -31.01 -10.57
C LEU A 9 -2.72 -32.08 -9.52
N GLU A 10 -3.10 -33.29 -9.93
CA GLU A 10 -3.39 -34.41 -9.02
C GLU A 10 -2.16 -34.85 -8.21
N LYS A 11 -0.95 -34.52 -8.65
CA LYS A 11 0.29 -34.84 -7.93
C LYS A 11 0.47 -33.96 -6.66
N TYR A 12 -0.30 -32.92 -6.53
CA TYR A 12 -0.19 -31.97 -5.44
C TYR A 12 -1.41 -32.04 -4.51
N PRO A 13 -1.20 -32.02 -3.18
CA PRO A 13 -2.31 -31.87 -2.24
C PRO A 13 -2.89 -30.45 -2.32
N ASP A 14 -3.95 -30.15 -1.59
CA ASP A 14 -4.58 -28.83 -1.58
C ASP A 14 -3.68 -27.74 -0.99
N TYR A 15 -2.79 -28.13 -0.04
CA TYR A 15 -1.82 -27.26 0.63
C TYR A 15 -0.50 -28.01 0.82
N PRO A 16 0.66 -27.32 0.84
CA PRO A 16 1.91 -27.93 1.29
C PRO A 16 1.81 -28.34 2.75
N GLU A 17 2.31 -29.54 3.09
CA GLU A 17 2.25 -30.06 4.46
C GLU A 17 2.96 -29.16 5.50
N TYR A 18 3.97 -28.42 5.06
CA TYR A 18 4.74 -27.49 5.89
C TYR A 18 4.19 -26.06 5.92
N MET A 19 3.02 -25.81 5.33
CA MET A 19 2.40 -24.49 5.39
C MET A 19 1.94 -24.20 6.82
N THR A 20 2.49 -23.14 7.42
CA THR A 20 2.20 -22.80 8.81
C THR A 20 0.75 -22.34 9.01
N PRO A 21 0.20 -22.46 10.25
CA PRO A 21 -1.13 -21.92 10.55
C PRO A 21 -1.27 -20.44 10.23
N LEU A 22 -0.24 -19.63 10.50
CA LEU A 22 -0.21 -18.22 10.13
C LEU A 22 -0.23 -18.02 8.59
N GLY A 23 0.54 -18.86 7.87
CA GLY A 23 0.57 -18.84 6.40
C GLY A 23 -0.79 -19.13 5.81
N LEU A 24 -1.45 -20.19 6.30
CA LEU A 24 -2.77 -20.59 5.85
C LEU A 24 -3.86 -19.56 6.19
N PHE A 25 -3.85 -19.02 7.42
CA PHE A 25 -4.74 -17.94 7.82
C PHE A 25 -4.56 -16.69 6.94
N THR A 26 -3.31 -16.31 6.69
CA THR A 26 -2.96 -15.15 5.84
C THR A 26 -3.42 -15.37 4.39
N PHE A 27 -3.27 -16.58 3.88
CA PHE A 27 -3.76 -16.97 2.56
C PHE A 27 -5.27 -16.79 2.45
N TYR A 28 -6.04 -17.37 3.37
CA TYR A 28 -7.50 -17.26 3.36
C TYR A 28 -7.99 -15.82 3.55
N ARG A 29 -7.30 -15.07 4.40
CA ARG A 29 -7.62 -13.66 4.64
C ARG A 29 -7.42 -12.77 3.43
N THR A 30 -6.43 -13.09 2.58
CA THR A 30 -5.92 -12.12 1.60
C THR A 30 -6.07 -12.57 0.15
N TYR A 31 -5.91 -13.87 -0.16
CA TYR A 31 -5.74 -14.33 -1.54
C TYR A 31 -6.82 -15.30 -2.02
N ALA A 32 -7.36 -16.15 -1.13
CA ALA A 32 -8.34 -17.16 -1.48
C ALA A 32 -9.66 -16.53 -1.95
N ARG A 33 -10.08 -16.86 -3.17
CA ARG A 33 -11.34 -16.38 -3.76
C ARG A 33 -12.48 -17.27 -3.33
N PHE A 34 -13.69 -16.70 -3.19
CA PHE A 34 -14.90 -17.49 -3.00
C PHE A 34 -15.35 -18.08 -4.35
N LEU A 35 -15.63 -19.37 -4.36
CA LEU A 35 -16.13 -20.14 -5.51
C LEU A 35 -17.64 -20.36 -5.33
N PRO A 36 -18.51 -19.61 -6.03
CA PRO A 36 -19.95 -19.69 -5.84
C PRO A 36 -20.53 -21.10 -6.08
N ASP A 37 -20.08 -21.78 -7.12
CA ASP A 37 -20.54 -23.11 -7.49
C ASP A 37 -20.19 -24.19 -6.45
N HIS A 38 -19.06 -23.99 -5.75
CA HIS A 38 -18.59 -24.88 -4.69
C HIS A 38 -18.98 -24.40 -3.28
N LYS A 39 -19.51 -23.20 -3.15
CA LYS A 39 -19.88 -22.53 -1.89
C LYS A 39 -18.75 -22.51 -0.85
N ARG A 40 -17.51 -22.41 -1.30
CA ARG A 40 -16.30 -22.33 -0.48
C ARG A 40 -15.25 -21.44 -1.11
N ARG A 41 -14.20 -21.14 -0.38
CA ARG A 41 -13.02 -20.48 -0.96
C ARG A 41 -12.10 -21.45 -1.67
N GLU A 42 -11.28 -20.90 -2.58
CA GLU A 42 -10.19 -21.62 -3.25
C GLU A 42 -9.23 -22.24 -2.24
N THR A 43 -8.69 -23.43 -2.57
CA THR A 43 -7.50 -23.97 -1.93
C THR A 43 -6.24 -23.26 -2.43
N TRP A 44 -5.10 -23.45 -1.76
CA TRP A 44 -3.81 -22.92 -2.23
C TRP A 44 -3.48 -23.41 -3.64
N LYS A 45 -3.66 -24.71 -3.89
CA LYS A 45 -3.49 -25.32 -5.22
C LYS A 45 -4.33 -24.64 -6.31
N GLU A 46 -5.62 -24.42 -6.04
CA GLU A 46 -6.54 -23.80 -6.99
C GLU A 46 -6.16 -22.33 -7.28
N THR A 47 -5.83 -21.57 -6.24
CA THR A 47 -5.37 -20.19 -6.40
C THR A 47 -4.14 -20.09 -7.26
N ILE A 48 -3.15 -20.99 -7.05
CA ILE A 48 -1.91 -20.98 -7.84
C ILE A 48 -2.18 -21.42 -9.27
N ALA A 49 -2.98 -22.47 -9.48
CA ALA A 49 -3.33 -22.92 -10.82
C ALA A 49 -3.95 -21.78 -11.63
N ARG A 50 -4.94 -21.06 -11.07
CA ARG A 50 -5.55 -19.89 -11.70
C ARG A 50 -4.54 -18.78 -12.00
N ALA A 51 -3.70 -18.44 -11.02
CA ALA A 51 -2.73 -17.36 -11.16
C ALA A 51 -1.64 -17.65 -12.20
N VAL A 52 -1.15 -18.89 -12.27
CA VAL A 52 -0.14 -19.34 -13.24
C VAL A 52 -0.73 -19.42 -14.65
N GLU A 53 -1.90 -20.06 -14.80
CA GLU A 53 -2.63 -20.12 -16.08
C GLU A 53 -2.87 -18.72 -16.65
N TYR A 54 -3.29 -17.78 -15.80
CA TYR A 54 -3.48 -16.38 -16.19
C TYR A 54 -2.16 -15.75 -16.64
N ASN A 55 -1.12 -15.85 -15.82
CA ASN A 55 0.16 -15.20 -16.09
C ASN A 55 0.80 -15.71 -17.38
N VAL A 56 0.90 -17.03 -17.55
CA VAL A 56 1.49 -17.62 -18.77
C VAL A 56 0.56 -17.43 -19.97
N GLY A 57 -0.75 -17.44 -19.76
CA GLY A 57 -1.76 -17.15 -20.77
C GLY A 57 -1.63 -15.76 -21.40
N LEU A 58 -1.06 -14.78 -20.70
CA LEU A 58 -0.75 -13.43 -21.26
C LEU A 58 0.27 -13.51 -22.41
N ASP A 59 1.26 -14.41 -22.34
CA ASP A 59 2.21 -14.65 -23.43
C ASP A 59 1.46 -15.16 -24.67
N ILE A 60 0.65 -16.21 -24.50
CA ILE A 60 -0.14 -16.79 -25.59
C ILE A 60 -1.05 -15.74 -26.25
N LYS A 61 -1.73 -14.94 -25.41
CA LYS A 61 -2.60 -13.86 -25.89
C LYS A 61 -1.82 -12.80 -26.69
N HIS A 62 -0.64 -12.43 -26.20
CA HIS A 62 0.23 -11.47 -26.88
C HIS A 62 0.73 -12.03 -28.22
N ARG A 63 1.24 -13.27 -28.26
CA ARG A 63 1.72 -13.91 -29.48
C ARG A 63 0.62 -14.07 -30.52
N ASN A 64 -0.59 -14.45 -30.12
CA ASN A 64 -1.75 -14.47 -31.00
C ASN A 64 -2.06 -13.10 -31.59
N LYS A 65 -2.03 -12.04 -30.77
CA LYS A 65 -2.29 -10.67 -31.21
C LYS A 65 -1.23 -10.15 -32.18
N THR A 66 0.02 -10.58 -32.04
CA THR A 66 1.18 -10.09 -32.81
C THR A 66 1.62 -11.01 -33.93
N GLY A 67 0.99 -12.18 -34.09
CA GLY A 67 1.35 -13.18 -35.10
C GLY A 67 2.67 -13.90 -34.81
N LEU A 68 3.14 -13.90 -33.58
CA LEU A 68 4.34 -14.63 -33.18
C LEU A 68 4.05 -16.11 -32.98
N PRO A 69 5.00 -17.03 -33.29
CA PRO A 69 4.83 -18.43 -33.02
C PRO A 69 4.69 -18.72 -31.51
N ILE A 70 3.80 -19.65 -31.16
CA ILE A 70 3.53 -20.03 -29.77
C ILE A 70 4.29 -21.33 -29.47
N PRO A 71 5.30 -21.30 -28.58
CA PRO A 71 6.04 -22.49 -28.18
C PRO A 71 5.27 -23.27 -27.08
N HIS A 72 4.20 -23.95 -27.44
CA HIS A 72 3.26 -24.55 -26.48
C HIS A 72 3.89 -25.50 -25.46
N GLU A 73 4.83 -26.37 -25.87
CA GLU A 73 5.50 -27.30 -24.95
C GLU A 73 6.34 -26.56 -23.93
N TRP A 74 7.13 -25.61 -24.37
CA TRP A 74 7.99 -24.81 -23.50
C TRP A 74 7.17 -23.93 -22.52
N LEU A 75 6.07 -23.31 -22.98
CA LEU A 75 5.18 -22.55 -22.10
C LEU A 75 4.48 -23.43 -21.07
N ARG A 76 4.20 -24.68 -21.43
CA ARG A 76 3.65 -25.68 -20.50
C ARG A 76 4.67 -26.06 -19.43
N GLU A 77 5.89 -26.37 -19.81
CA GLU A 77 6.99 -26.67 -18.88
C GLU A 77 7.24 -25.50 -17.94
N GLU A 78 7.30 -24.28 -18.47
CA GLU A 78 7.45 -23.06 -17.65
C GLU A 78 6.27 -22.85 -16.69
N ALA A 79 5.04 -23.12 -17.11
CA ALA A 79 3.87 -23.05 -16.25
C ALA A 79 3.95 -24.07 -15.11
N GLN A 80 4.40 -25.29 -15.40
CA GLN A 80 4.60 -26.35 -14.40
C GLN A 80 5.70 -25.99 -13.40
N ASP A 81 6.83 -25.47 -13.87
CA ASP A 81 7.94 -25.01 -13.00
C ASP A 81 7.50 -23.84 -12.12
N LEU A 82 6.78 -22.88 -12.69
CA LEU A 82 6.24 -21.76 -11.93
C LEU A 82 5.22 -22.20 -10.88
N PHE A 83 4.33 -23.15 -11.25
CA PHE A 83 3.38 -23.73 -10.32
C PHE A 83 4.10 -24.45 -9.16
N ASP A 84 5.07 -25.32 -9.46
CA ASP A 84 5.82 -26.06 -8.43
C ASP A 84 6.54 -25.13 -7.46
N ASN A 85 7.21 -24.10 -7.99
CA ASN A 85 7.91 -23.11 -7.16
C ASN A 85 6.96 -22.31 -6.27
N VAL A 86 5.81 -21.88 -6.79
CA VAL A 86 4.84 -21.11 -6.01
C VAL A 86 4.14 -22.01 -4.99
N PHE A 87 3.75 -23.22 -5.39
CA PHE A 87 3.12 -24.21 -4.49
C PHE A 87 4.03 -24.49 -3.30
N ASN A 88 5.32 -24.69 -3.54
CA ASN A 88 6.34 -24.97 -2.53
C ASN A 88 6.90 -23.72 -1.84
N LEU A 89 6.24 -22.57 -1.93
CA LEU A 89 6.59 -21.30 -1.25
C LEU A 89 8.03 -20.79 -1.58
N ARG A 90 8.60 -21.22 -2.72
CA ARG A 90 9.94 -20.82 -3.18
C ARG A 90 9.96 -19.47 -3.87
N GLN A 91 8.89 -19.14 -4.59
CA GLN A 91 8.68 -17.85 -5.23
C GLN A 91 7.20 -17.49 -5.27
N PHE A 92 6.90 -16.21 -5.49
CA PHE A 92 5.54 -15.71 -5.56
C PHE A 92 5.38 -14.73 -6.73
N PRO A 93 4.28 -14.79 -7.48
CA PRO A 93 3.85 -13.65 -8.29
C PRO A 93 3.43 -12.51 -7.36
N SER A 94 3.03 -11.38 -7.91
CA SER A 94 2.48 -10.31 -7.08
C SER A 94 1.27 -10.81 -6.28
N GLY A 95 1.08 -10.28 -5.07
CA GLY A 95 -0.12 -10.59 -4.30
C GLY A 95 -1.41 -10.27 -5.07
N ARG A 96 -1.35 -9.31 -6.01
CA ARG A 96 -2.47 -9.00 -6.91
C ARG A 96 -2.74 -10.12 -7.89
N THR A 97 -1.72 -10.69 -8.50
CA THR A 97 -1.89 -11.83 -9.41
C THR A 97 -2.48 -13.03 -8.66
N LEU A 98 -2.04 -13.31 -7.43
CA LEU A 98 -2.65 -14.35 -6.59
C LEU A 98 -4.12 -14.06 -6.31
N TRP A 99 -4.48 -12.81 -6.05
CA TRP A 99 -5.83 -12.45 -5.66
C TRP A 99 -6.79 -12.29 -6.84
N VAL A 100 -6.46 -11.49 -7.85
CA VAL A 100 -7.39 -11.14 -8.95
C VAL A 100 -6.99 -11.71 -10.32
N GLY A 101 -5.76 -12.19 -10.50
CA GLY A 101 -5.30 -12.73 -11.79
C GLY A 101 -6.19 -13.86 -12.28
N GLY A 102 -6.65 -13.81 -13.52
CA GLY A 102 -7.55 -14.80 -14.13
C GLY A 102 -9.00 -14.72 -13.67
N THR A 103 -9.41 -13.62 -13.04
CA THR A 103 -10.80 -13.36 -12.69
C THR A 103 -11.40 -12.30 -13.59
N LYS A 104 -12.73 -12.18 -13.62
CA LYS A 104 -13.44 -11.10 -14.34
C LYS A 104 -12.92 -9.70 -13.93
N VAL A 105 -12.48 -9.54 -12.68
CA VAL A 105 -11.92 -8.26 -12.21
C VAL A 105 -10.65 -7.88 -12.93
N SER A 106 -9.72 -8.83 -13.11
CA SER A 106 -8.46 -8.58 -13.82
C SER A 106 -8.67 -8.29 -15.31
N GLU A 107 -9.79 -8.74 -15.87
CA GLU A 107 -10.17 -8.49 -17.27
C GLU A 107 -10.90 -7.16 -17.44
N SER A 108 -11.86 -6.86 -16.56
CA SER A 108 -12.66 -5.63 -16.61
C SER A 108 -11.89 -4.40 -16.11
N TYR A 109 -10.96 -4.60 -15.18
CA TYR A 109 -10.13 -3.56 -14.55
C TYR A 109 -8.65 -3.93 -14.63
N PRO A 110 -8.02 -3.82 -15.80
CA PRO A 110 -6.62 -4.20 -16.00
C PRO A 110 -5.65 -3.57 -15.01
N MET A 111 -5.85 -2.32 -14.62
CA MET A 111 -5.02 -1.62 -13.62
C MET A 111 -5.11 -2.23 -12.21
N ALA A 112 -6.15 -3.01 -11.89
CA ALA A 112 -6.26 -3.72 -10.61
C ALA A 112 -5.17 -4.80 -10.41
N ASN A 113 -4.48 -5.22 -11.47
CA ASN A 113 -3.37 -6.16 -11.41
C ASN A 113 -2.07 -5.55 -10.82
N PHE A 114 -2.02 -4.25 -10.60
CA PHE A 114 -0.81 -3.53 -10.20
C PHE A 114 -0.95 -2.91 -8.81
N ASN A 115 0.12 -2.99 -8.02
CA ASN A 115 0.11 -2.49 -6.63
C ASN A 115 0.67 -1.09 -6.51
N CYS A 116 1.67 -0.76 -7.33
CA CYS A 116 2.54 0.40 -7.17
C CYS A 116 2.27 1.40 -8.27
N SER A 117 1.83 2.59 -7.89
CA SER A 117 1.48 3.67 -8.84
C SER A 117 2.00 5.00 -8.33
N PHE A 118 2.22 5.93 -9.27
CA PHE A 118 2.61 7.30 -8.95
C PHE A 118 2.07 8.28 -10.00
N THR A 119 1.69 9.49 -9.55
CA THR A 119 1.30 10.60 -10.42
C THR A 119 1.73 11.95 -9.84
N ASN A 120 2.13 12.89 -10.70
CA ASN A 120 2.16 14.30 -10.36
C ASN A 120 0.74 14.85 -10.40
N ILE A 121 0.46 15.86 -9.58
CA ILE A 121 -0.82 16.59 -9.62
C ILE A 121 -0.56 17.92 -10.31
N GLU A 122 -0.86 17.97 -11.60
CA GLU A 122 -0.69 19.14 -12.47
C GLU A 122 -2.01 19.58 -13.10
N LYS A 123 -3.03 18.71 -13.03
CA LYS A 123 -4.42 18.95 -13.48
C LYS A 123 -5.37 18.40 -12.43
N TRP A 124 -6.54 18.97 -12.31
CA TRP A 124 -7.58 18.50 -11.40
C TRP A 124 -8.01 17.06 -11.69
N ASP A 125 -7.92 16.63 -12.95
CA ASP A 125 -8.24 15.25 -13.37
C ASP A 125 -7.26 14.22 -12.79
N ASP A 126 -6.02 14.63 -12.46
CA ASP A 126 -5.02 13.74 -11.84
C ASP A 126 -5.47 13.26 -10.43
N LEU A 127 -6.22 14.09 -9.69
CA LEU A 127 -6.87 13.68 -8.44
C LEU A 127 -8.01 12.67 -8.69
N CYS A 128 -8.71 12.79 -9.80
CA CYS A 128 -9.76 11.84 -10.18
C CYS A 128 -9.17 10.49 -10.58
N GLU A 129 -8.02 10.47 -11.27
CA GLU A 129 -7.28 9.26 -11.58
C GLU A 129 -6.69 8.62 -10.30
N LEU A 130 -6.15 9.43 -9.38
CA LEU A 130 -5.71 8.98 -8.04
C LEU A 130 -6.86 8.28 -7.30
N PHE A 131 -8.04 8.88 -7.28
CA PHE A 131 -9.23 8.28 -6.66
C PHE A 131 -9.58 6.94 -7.30
N TYR A 132 -9.58 6.87 -8.62
CA TYR A 132 -9.86 5.63 -9.35
C TYR A 132 -8.87 4.52 -8.99
N LEU A 133 -7.56 4.82 -8.98
CA LEU A 133 -6.52 3.85 -8.61
C LEU A 133 -6.63 3.37 -7.17
N LEU A 134 -6.93 4.26 -6.23
CA LEU A 134 -7.15 3.89 -4.84
C LEU A 134 -8.36 2.96 -4.70
N MET A 135 -9.45 3.19 -5.43
CA MET A 135 -10.60 2.29 -5.48
C MET A 135 -10.29 0.94 -6.13
N LEU A 136 -9.34 0.87 -7.05
CA LEU A 136 -8.77 -0.39 -7.54
C LEU A 136 -7.83 -1.04 -6.52
N GLY A 137 -7.57 -0.37 -5.41
CA GLY A 137 -6.72 -0.82 -4.32
C GLY A 137 -5.24 -0.72 -4.62
N SER A 138 -4.81 0.07 -5.60
CA SER A 138 -3.41 0.40 -5.82
C SER A 138 -2.90 1.28 -4.68
N GLY A 139 -1.63 1.12 -4.30
CA GLY A 139 -0.92 2.10 -3.49
C GLY A 139 -0.42 3.23 -4.41
N VAL A 140 -0.78 4.47 -4.12
CA VAL A 140 -0.49 5.60 -5.01
C VAL A 140 0.41 6.62 -4.32
N GLY A 141 1.57 6.89 -4.92
CA GLY A 141 2.34 8.08 -4.63
C GLY A 141 1.81 9.26 -5.43
N PHE A 142 1.78 10.44 -4.84
CA PHE A 142 1.45 11.67 -5.57
C PHE A 142 2.34 12.82 -5.12
N LYS A 143 2.62 13.72 -6.05
CA LYS A 143 3.50 14.87 -5.83
C LYS A 143 2.81 16.15 -6.27
N CYS A 144 2.93 17.17 -5.43
CA CYS A 144 2.57 18.53 -5.79
C CYS A 144 3.61 19.49 -5.22
N THR A 145 4.30 20.20 -6.08
CA THR A 145 5.20 21.29 -5.73
C THR A 145 4.49 22.64 -5.91
N PRO A 146 5.00 23.75 -5.36
CA PRO A 146 4.43 25.07 -5.63
C PRO A 146 4.28 25.41 -7.12
N ASP A 147 5.24 24.99 -7.95
CA ASP A 147 5.18 25.15 -9.41
C ASP A 147 4.04 24.33 -10.03
N MET A 148 3.87 23.07 -9.61
CA MET A 148 2.75 22.22 -10.06
C MET A 148 1.40 22.80 -9.63
N ALA A 149 1.27 23.22 -8.38
CA ALA A 149 0.05 23.86 -7.87
C ALA A 149 -0.30 25.13 -8.64
N SER A 150 0.71 25.91 -9.05
CA SER A 150 0.51 27.13 -9.85
C SER A 150 -0.06 26.87 -11.25
N ARG A 151 0.15 25.66 -11.80
CA ARG A 151 -0.39 25.25 -13.11
C ARG A 151 -1.83 24.76 -13.05
N LEU A 152 -2.33 24.38 -11.88
CA LEU A 152 -3.73 24.01 -11.72
C LEU A 152 -4.64 25.18 -12.08
N ALA A 153 -5.72 24.91 -12.79
CA ALA A 153 -6.73 25.91 -13.07
C ALA A 153 -7.25 26.51 -11.76
N PRO A 154 -7.42 27.84 -11.67
CA PRO A 154 -8.00 28.48 -10.49
C PRO A 154 -9.35 27.87 -10.15
N ILE A 155 -9.63 27.76 -8.86
CA ILE A 155 -10.85 27.12 -8.36
C ILE A 155 -11.72 28.12 -7.58
N ARG A 156 -13.01 28.08 -7.80
CA ARG A 156 -13.94 28.95 -7.09
C ARG A 156 -14.21 28.43 -5.67
N THR A 157 -14.12 29.31 -4.70
CA THR A 157 -14.36 29.01 -3.29
C THR A 157 -15.68 29.61 -2.76
N ASN A 158 -16.36 30.40 -3.59
CA ASN A 158 -17.60 31.11 -3.25
C ASN A 158 -18.88 30.35 -3.61
N THR A 159 -18.78 29.11 -4.06
CA THR A 159 -19.95 28.27 -4.37
C THR A 159 -20.54 27.65 -3.10
N HIS A 160 -21.83 27.36 -3.14
CA HIS A 160 -22.53 26.69 -2.07
C HIS A 160 -22.72 25.20 -2.38
N LEU A 161 -22.13 24.32 -1.57
CA LEU A 161 -22.31 22.86 -1.67
C LEU A 161 -23.50 22.42 -0.81
N ILE A 162 -24.40 21.62 -1.43
CA ILE A 162 -25.51 20.98 -0.73
C ILE A 162 -25.41 19.46 -0.94
N LEU A 163 -25.19 18.71 0.13
CA LEU A 163 -25.27 17.26 0.12
C LEU A 163 -26.71 16.85 0.41
N SER A 164 -27.38 16.25 -0.59
CA SER A 164 -28.79 15.85 -0.46
C SER A 164 -28.96 14.84 0.66
N GLU A 165 -30.11 14.85 1.30
CA GLU A 165 -30.53 13.77 2.17
C GLU A 165 -30.52 12.44 1.41
N TYR A 166 -30.04 11.37 2.06
CA TYR A 166 -29.91 10.07 1.44
C TYR A 166 -31.21 9.29 1.50
N ASN A 167 -31.79 9.05 0.34
CA ASN A 167 -32.98 8.24 0.16
C ASN A 167 -32.66 7.18 -0.93
N PRO A 168 -32.25 5.95 -0.53
CA PRO A 168 -31.75 4.96 -1.48
C PRO A 168 -32.85 4.54 -2.46
N VAL A 169 -32.48 4.48 -3.74
CA VAL A 169 -33.36 3.93 -4.78
C VAL A 169 -33.19 2.41 -4.88
N PRO A 170 -34.25 1.67 -5.28
CA PRO A 170 -34.12 0.24 -5.56
C PRO A 170 -33.04 -0.08 -6.57
N VAL A 171 -32.47 -1.29 -6.49
CA VAL A 171 -31.32 -1.72 -7.31
C VAL A 171 -31.53 -1.47 -8.81
N ASP A 172 -32.72 -1.81 -9.33
CA ASP A 172 -33.05 -1.69 -10.74
C ASP A 172 -33.13 -0.25 -11.27
N TYR A 173 -33.17 0.74 -10.37
CA TYR A 173 -33.25 2.16 -10.70
C TYR A 173 -31.97 2.94 -10.35
N ARG A 174 -30.92 2.25 -9.87
CA ARG A 174 -29.65 2.88 -9.56
C ARG A 174 -28.94 3.28 -10.84
N LEU A 175 -28.40 4.49 -10.86
CA LEU A 175 -27.48 4.94 -11.92
C LEU A 175 -26.15 4.23 -11.72
N GLU A 176 -25.63 3.63 -12.77
CA GLU A 176 -24.26 3.11 -12.80
C GLU A 176 -23.25 4.24 -12.95
N ASN A 177 -23.52 5.14 -13.89
CA ASN A 177 -22.69 6.31 -14.20
C ASN A 177 -23.26 7.56 -13.55
N THR A 178 -22.38 8.51 -13.23
CA THR A 178 -22.79 9.82 -12.72
C THR A 178 -23.47 10.64 -13.80
N ASP A 179 -24.60 11.25 -13.47
CA ASP A 179 -25.33 12.20 -14.32
C ASP A 179 -25.27 13.61 -13.71
N VAL A 180 -25.11 14.61 -14.58
CA VAL A 180 -25.01 16.02 -14.18
C VAL A 180 -26.05 16.85 -14.93
N ARG A 181 -26.91 17.52 -14.15
CA ARG A 181 -27.94 18.39 -14.72
C ARG A 181 -27.73 19.83 -14.26
N GLN A 182 -27.65 20.72 -15.24
CA GLN A 182 -27.75 22.15 -14.98
C GLN A 182 -29.23 22.51 -14.84
N LEU A 183 -29.56 23.13 -13.72
CA LEU A 183 -30.89 23.61 -13.44
C LEU A 183 -30.93 25.12 -13.71
N GLU A 184 -32.13 25.67 -13.86
CA GLU A 184 -32.32 27.11 -13.95
C GLU A 184 -31.79 27.83 -12.68
N ASN A 185 -31.52 29.14 -12.77
CA ASN A 185 -31.13 29.98 -11.66
C ASN A 185 -29.77 29.64 -10.99
N GLY A 186 -28.77 29.18 -11.77
CA GLY A 186 -27.42 28.98 -11.26
C GLY A 186 -27.22 27.75 -10.37
N PHE A 187 -28.09 26.77 -10.46
CA PHE A 187 -27.98 25.47 -9.78
C PHE A 187 -27.41 24.40 -10.72
N ALA A 188 -26.54 23.57 -10.20
CA ALA A 188 -26.17 22.32 -10.82
C ALA A 188 -26.44 21.16 -9.85
N LYS A 189 -26.87 20.01 -10.38
CA LYS A 189 -27.07 18.81 -9.59
C LYS A 189 -26.29 17.64 -10.15
N ILE A 190 -25.50 16.99 -9.29
CA ILE A 190 -24.75 15.79 -9.57
C ILE A 190 -25.48 14.61 -8.96
N TYR A 191 -25.81 13.61 -9.75
CA TYR A 191 -26.40 12.34 -9.32
C TYR A 191 -25.30 11.28 -9.38
N VAL A 192 -24.78 10.88 -8.23
CA VAL A 192 -23.63 9.96 -8.13
C VAL A 192 -24.05 8.56 -8.58
N GLY A 193 -23.31 7.96 -9.52
CA GLY A 193 -23.51 6.58 -9.96
C GLY A 193 -22.97 5.56 -8.96
N ASP A 194 -23.53 4.35 -8.94
CA ASP A 194 -23.14 3.24 -8.06
C ASP A 194 -22.01 2.37 -8.67
N SER A 195 -20.94 3.02 -9.13
CA SER A 195 -19.75 2.40 -9.70
C SER A 195 -18.48 3.19 -9.36
N LYS A 196 -17.30 2.58 -9.53
CA LYS A 196 -16.00 3.28 -9.35
C LYS A 196 -15.88 4.45 -10.31
N GLU A 197 -16.24 4.21 -11.56
CA GLU A 197 -16.32 5.23 -12.60
C GLU A 197 -17.29 6.33 -12.21
N GLY A 198 -18.47 5.95 -11.70
CA GLY A 198 -19.46 6.92 -11.24
C GLY A 198 -18.93 7.80 -10.09
N TRP A 199 -18.22 7.23 -9.14
CA TRP A 199 -17.63 7.99 -8.04
C TRP A 199 -16.50 8.92 -8.51
N ARG A 200 -15.59 8.39 -9.36
CA ARG A 200 -14.56 9.22 -10.00
C ARG A 200 -15.16 10.37 -10.78
N ASP A 201 -16.17 10.09 -11.59
CA ASP A 201 -16.81 11.07 -12.45
C ASP A 201 -17.61 12.10 -11.64
N ALA A 202 -18.18 11.72 -10.49
CA ALA A 202 -18.80 12.68 -9.57
C ALA A 202 -17.79 13.70 -9.05
N LEU A 203 -16.60 13.26 -8.65
CA LEU A 203 -15.50 14.16 -8.26
C LEU A 203 -15.05 15.03 -9.44
N LYS A 204 -14.86 14.43 -10.61
CA LYS A 204 -14.47 15.15 -11.83
C LYS A 204 -15.47 16.26 -12.17
N HIS A 205 -16.75 15.97 -12.14
CA HIS A 205 -17.79 16.96 -12.44
C HIS A 205 -17.87 18.03 -11.37
N TYR A 206 -17.70 17.69 -10.09
CA TYR A 206 -17.63 18.67 -9.01
C TYR A 206 -16.48 19.67 -9.22
N LEU A 207 -15.27 19.16 -9.47
CA LEU A 207 -14.10 20.00 -9.74
C LEU A 207 -14.27 20.83 -11.03
N LEU A 208 -14.85 20.23 -12.09
CA LEU A 208 -15.10 20.93 -13.34
C LEU A 208 -16.08 22.10 -13.18
N LEU A 209 -17.16 21.92 -12.40
CA LEU A 209 -18.10 22.99 -12.08
C LEU A 209 -17.45 24.14 -11.32
N LEU A 210 -16.35 23.90 -10.59
CA LEU A 210 -15.62 24.91 -9.82
C LEU A 210 -14.51 25.58 -10.64
N THR A 211 -14.01 24.97 -11.70
CA THR A 211 -12.78 25.42 -12.39
C THR A 211 -13.02 25.89 -13.84
N ASP A 212 -14.04 25.39 -14.53
CA ASP A 212 -14.31 25.77 -15.92
C ASP A 212 -15.18 27.03 -15.98
N ALA A 213 -14.69 28.07 -16.66
CA ALA A 213 -15.34 29.38 -16.77
C ALA A 213 -16.76 29.31 -17.37
N LYS A 214 -17.08 28.28 -18.19
CA LYS A 214 -18.44 28.11 -18.75
C LYS A 214 -19.50 27.88 -17.67
N TYR A 215 -19.09 27.43 -16.46
CA TYR A 215 -19.96 27.21 -15.31
C TYR A 215 -19.91 28.33 -14.27
N GLU A 216 -19.35 29.47 -14.60
CA GLU A 216 -19.23 30.62 -13.69
C GLU A 216 -20.58 31.09 -13.14
N HIS A 217 -21.65 30.91 -13.92
CA HIS A 217 -23.03 31.20 -13.52
C HIS A 217 -23.58 30.23 -12.44
N VAL A 218 -22.93 29.06 -12.22
CA VAL A 218 -23.34 28.09 -11.21
C VAL A 218 -22.81 28.52 -9.84
N HIS A 219 -23.69 28.89 -8.94
CA HIS A 219 -23.30 29.30 -7.57
C HIS A 219 -23.75 28.27 -6.50
N THR A 220 -24.58 27.31 -6.84
CA THR A 220 -24.98 26.21 -5.94
C THR A 220 -24.84 24.87 -6.63
N ILE A 221 -24.11 23.96 -5.97
CA ILE A 221 -23.91 22.58 -6.45
C ILE A 221 -24.56 21.64 -5.44
N LYS A 222 -25.53 20.87 -5.92
CA LYS A 222 -26.21 19.86 -5.10
C LYS A 222 -25.77 18.47 -5.50
N ILE A 223 -25.32 17.63 -4.55
CA ILE A 223 -24.90 16.26 -4.83
C ILE A 223 -25.91 15.28 -4.21
N SER A 224 -26.42 14.34 -5.01
CA SER A 224 -27.33 13.29 -4.61
C SER A 224 -26.64 11.94 -4.66
N PHE A 225 -26.72 11.19 -3.57
CA PHE A 225 -26.11 9.86 -3.41
C PHE A 225 -27.13 8.72 -3.45
N ASN A 226 -28.37 8.98 -3.89
CA ASN A 226 -29.47 8.04 -3.80
C ASN A 226 -29.28 6.76 -4.60
N SER A 227 -28.44 6.78 -5.65
CA SER A 227 -28.07 5.58 -6.40
C SER A 227 -26.95 4.77 -5.72
N VAL A 228 -26.16 5.37 -4.81
CA VAL A 228 -25.14 4.64 -4.07
C VAL A 228 -25.82 3.62 -3.14
N ARG A 229 -25.35 2.37 -3.19
CA ARG A 229 -25.89 1.27 -2.37
C ARG A 229 -25.77 1.56 -0.87
N PRO A 230 -26.76 1.12 -0.08
CA PRO A 230 -26.76 1.36 1.36
C PRO A 230 -25.66 0.56 2.07
N LYS A 231 -25.25 1.05 3.24
CA LYS A 231 -24.32 0.36 4.13
C LYS A 231 -24.83 -1.04 4.47
N GLY A 232 -23.92 -2.02 4.43
CA GLY A 232 -24.24 -3.41 4.75
C GLY A 232 -24.74 -4.22 3.57
N GLU A 233 -25.09 -3.61 2.43
CA GLU A 233 -25.41 -4.35 1.21
C GLU A 233 -24.19 -5.15 0.74
N ARG A 234 -24.38 -6.41 0.38
CA ARG A 234 -23.27 -7.28 -0.02
C ARG A 234 -22.62 -6.83 -1.32
N LEU A 235 -21.30 -6.92 -1.31
CA LEU A 235 -20.50 -6.75 -2.51
C LEU A 235 -20.38 -8.12 -3.19
N LYS A 236 -21.01 -8.27 -4.36
CA LYS A 236 -21.13 -9.56 -5.05
C LYS A 236 -19.80 -10.10 -5.56
N THR A 237 -18.83 -9.24 -5.89
CA THR A 237 -17.60 -9.60 -6.60
C THR A 237 -16.46 -10.08 -5.70
N PHE A 238 -16.35 -9.56 -4.47
CA PHE A 238 -15.18 -9.79 -3.60
C PHE A 238 -15.53 -10.30 -2.21
N GLY A 239 -16.83 -10.40 -1.92
CA GLY A 239 -17.29 -10.62 -0.54
C GLY A 239 -17.14 -9.35 0.30
N GLY A 240 -17.81 -9.29 1.44
CA GLY A 240 -17.87 -8.10 2.29
C GLY A 240 -19.11 -7.27 2.04
N THR A 241 -19.19 -6.12 2.71
CA THR A 241 -20.36 -5.25 2.70
C THR A 241 -20.00 -3.84 2.26
N ALA A 242 -20.95 -3.16 1.62
CA ALA A 242 -20.79 -1.77 1.20
C ALA A 242 -20.67 -0.82 2.40
N SER A 243 -19.86 0.21 2.26
CA SER A 243 -19.72 1.30 3.24
C SER A 243 -20.94 2.23 3.29
N GLY A 244 -21.76 2.21 2.24
CA GLY A 244 -22.81 3.20 2.05
C GLY A 244 -22.28 4.53 1.52
N PRO A 245 -23.15 5.57 1.46
CA PRO A 245 -22.79 6.86 0.88
C PRO A 245 -21.98 7.78 1.84
N GLU A 246 -21.98 7.50 3.15
CA GLU A 246 -21.44 8.44 4.15
C GLU A 246 -19.95 8.79 3.93
N PRO A 247 -19.03 7.84 3.68
CA PRO A 247 -17.64 8.20 3.42
C PRO A 247 -17.46 9.12 2.20
N LEU A 248 -18.27 8.90 1.16
CA LEU A 248 -18.24 9.74 -0.03
C LEU A 248 -18.82 11.14 0.24
N ARG A 249 -19.86 11.24 1.07
CA ARG A 249 -20.42 12.52 1.53
C ARG A 249 -19.40 13.32 2.35
N GLU A 250 -18.73 12.64 3.29
CA GLU A 250 -17.66 13.23 4.10
C GLU A 250 -16.49 13.74 3.24
N MET A 251 -16.12 12.99 2.19
CA MET A 251 -15.10 13.41 1.23
C MET A 251 -15.47 14.72 0.52
N PHE A 252 -16.69 14.83 -0.01
CA PHE A 252 -17.12 16.07 -0.69
C PHE A 252 -17.25 17.26 0.28
N ALA A 253 -17.78 17.01 1.49
CA ALA A 253 -17.84 18.04 2.53
C ALA A 253 -16.43 18.52 2.92
N GLY A 254 -15.51 17.56 3.13
CA GLY A 254 -14.12 17.87 3.47
C GLY A 254 -13.40 18.66 2.38
N ILE A 255 -13.58 18.30 1.10
CA ILE A 255 -13.01 19.07 -0.03
C ILE A 255 -13.55 20.50 -0.04
N ASP A 256 -14.86 20.71 0.15
CA ASP A 256 -15.47 22.05 0.26
C ASP A 256 -14.88 22.82 1.44
N ASP A 257 -14.67 22.17 2.57
CA ASP A 257 -14.06 22.77 3.75
C ASP A 257 -12.58 23.10 3.57
N VAL A 258 -11.81 22.29 2.82
CA VAL A 258 -10.44 22.64 2.40
C VAL A 258 -10.44 23.95 1.58
N LEU A 259 -11.29 24.01 0.55
CA LEU A 259 -11.36 25.17 -0.34
C LEU A 259 -11.82 26.44 0.37
N LYS A 260 -12.59 26.33 1.44
CA LYS A 260 -13.07 27.44 2.26
C LYS A 260 -12.22 27.72 3.51
N ASN A 261 -11.06 27.11 3.60
CA ASN A 261 -10.12 27.23 4.74
C ASN A 261 -10.76 26.92 6.11
N LYS A 262 -11.67 25.94 6.14
CA LYS A 262 -12.36 25.54 7.37
C LYS A 262 -11.73 24.31 8.02
N ILE A 263 -11.02 23.46 7.26
CA ILE A 263 -10.47 22.20 7.76
C ILE A 263 -9.23 22.44 8.64
N ASP A 264 -8.40 23.40 8.26
CA ASP A 264 -7.22 23.85 9.02
C ASP A 264 -7.17 25.38 9.03
N SER A 265 -7.77 25.97 10.06
CA SER A 265 -7.83 27.43 10.22
C SER A 265 -6.49 28.09 10.52
N SER A 266 -5.43 27.29 10.75
CA SER A 266 -4.06 27.81 10.95
C SER A 266 -3.36 28.16 9.64
N LEU A 267 -3.88 27.66 8.50
CA LEU A 267 -3.34 28.00 7.19
C LEU A 267 -3.77 29.39 6.75
N THR A 268 -2.92 30.04 5.95
CA THR A 268 -3.32 31.24 5.24
C THR A 268 -4.49 30.92 4.30
N PRO A 269 -5.60 31.69 4.33
CA PRO A 269 -6.72 31.48 3.44
C PRO A 269 -6.31 31.54 1.95
N ILE A 270 -7.06 30.84 1.10
CA ILE A 270 -6.91 30.98 -0.36
C ILE A 270 -7.35 32.39 -0.76
N GLU A 271 -6.43 33.15 -1.32
CA GLU A 271 -6.74 34.47 -1.87
C GLU A 271 -7.55 34.30 -3.16
N THR A 272 -8.66 35.03 -3.26
CA THR A 272 -9.56 34.96 -4.39
C THR A 272 -9.71 36.29 -5.11
N ASP A 273 -9.95 36.23 -6.42
CA ASP A 273 -10.36 37.38 -7.23
C ASP A 273 -11.83 37.77 -6.93
N GLU A 274 -12.32 38.84 -7.57
CA GLU A 274 -13.69 39.35 -7.41
C GLU A 274 -14.76 38.32 -7.83
N ARG A 275 -14.40 37.35 -8.66
CA ARG A 275 -15.28 36.25 -9.12
C ARG A 275 -15.22 35.03 -8.19
N GLY A 276 -14.36 35.07 -7.17
CA GLY A 276 -14.17 33.99 -6.20
C GLY A 276 -13.20 32.89 -6.67
N TYR A 277 -12.43 33.10 -7.75
CA TYR A 277 -11.38 32.17 -8.16
C TYR A 277 -10.10 32.42 -7.38
N GLY A 278 -9.57 31.35 -6.80
CA GLY A 278 -8.29 31.33 -6.10
C GLY A 278 -7.37 30.22 -6.59
N ARG A 279 -6.11 30.27 -6.16
CA ARG A 279 -5.13 29.23 -6.45
C ARG A 279 -4.83 28.42 -5.20
N VAL A 280 -4.93 27.12 -5.33
CA VAL A 280 -4.54 26.18 -4.26
C VAL A 280 -3.03 26.12 -4.14
N ARG A 281 -2.55 25.72 -2.96
CA ARG A 281 -1.16 25.42 -2.65
C ARG A 281 -1.00 23.90 -2.46
N PRO A 282 0.22 23.36 -2.42
CA PRO A 282 0.45 21.92 -2.22
C PRO A 282 -0.26 21.32 -0.99
N ILE A 283 -0.36 22.08 0.10
CA ILE A 283 -1.05 21.64 1.32
C ILE A 283 -2.53 21.31 1.08
N HIS A 284 -3.22 22.06 0.22
CA HIS A 284 -4.62 21.78 -0.13
C HIS A 284 -4.74 20.50 -0.97
N ILE A 285 -3.74 20.23 -1.82
CA ILE A 285 -3.68 18.99 -2.61
C ILE A 285 -3.40 17.78 -1.71
N LEU A 286 -2.52 17.94 -0.70
CA LEU A 286 -2.32 16.93 0.34
C LEU A 286 -3.64 16.61 1.05
N ASP A 287 -4.36 17.63 1.50
CA ASP A 287 -5.62 17.45 2.23
C ASP A 287 -6.68 16.76 1.36
N ILE A 288 -6.85 17.20 0.11
CA ILE A 288 -7.80 16.59 -0.83
C ILE A 288 -7.42 15.13 -1.11
N GLY A 289 -6.15 14.82 -1.38
CA GLY A 289 -5.67 13.45 -1.60
C GLY A 289 -5.98 12.55 -0.40
N ASN A 290 -5.68 13.01 0.81
CA ASN A 290 -5.95 12.24 2.03
C ASN A 290 -7.45 12.05 2.32
N LEU A 291 -8.29 13.03 1.99
CA LEU A 291 -9.76 12.89 2.09
C LEU A 291 -10.30 11.85 1.10
N ILE A 292 -9.74 11.82 -0.12
CA ILE A 292 -10.04 10.79 -1.12
C ILE A 292 -9.65 9.42 -0.57
N GLY A 293 -8.44 9.27 -0.03
CA GLY A 293 -7.98 8.02 0.54
C GLY A 293 -8.82 7.56 1.73
N ASN A 294 -9.20 8.46 2.64
CA ASN A 294 -10.09 8.15 3.76
C ASN A 294 -11.45 7.60 3.32
N ASN A 295 -12.01 8.15 2.25
CA ASN A 295 -13.25 7.63 1.67
C ASN A 295 -13.09 6.15 1.24
N VAL A 296 -11.98 5.81 0.61
CA VAL A 296 -11.72 4.44 0.14
C VAL A 296 -11.50 3.46 1.31
N VAL A 297 -10.85 3.89 2.39
CA VAL A 297 -10.56 3.07 3.59
C VAL A 297 -11.81 2.81 4.41
N SER A 298 -12.71 3.79 4.52
CA SER A 298 -13.90 3.72 5.39
C SER A 298 -14.84 2.57 5.02
N GLY A 299 -14.70 1.97 3.84
CA GLY A 299 -15.38 0.74 3.44
C GLY A 299 -15.00 -0.51 4.25
N GLY A 300 -14.09 -0.41 5.21
CA GLY A 300 -13.72 -1.50 6.14
C GLY A 300 -12.88 -2.62 5.52
N VAL A 301 -12.55 -2.52 4.23
CA VAL A 301 -12.06 -3.64 3.44
C VAL A 301 -10.58 -3.55 3.12
N ARG A 302 -10.01 -2.36 3.03
CA ARG A 302 -8.59 -2.16 2.75
C ARG A 302 -8.02 -0.90 3.36
N ARG A 303 -6.75 -1.01 3.76
CA ARG A 303 -5.91 0.17 3.99
C ARG A 303 -5.48 0.68 2.62
N THR A 304 -5.91 1.88 2.26
CA THR A 304 -5.31 2.65 1.18
C THR A 304 -3.88 2.98 1.61
N ALA A 305 -2.95 2.95 0.67
CA ALA A 305 -1.60 3.39 0.93
C ALA A 305 -1.31 4.60 0.03
N GLU A 306 -0.89 5.67 0.63
CA GLU A 306 -0.48 6.90 -0.06
C GLU A 306 0.88 7.38 0.42
N ILE A 307 1.63 8.02 -0.48
CA ILE A 307 2.77 8.86 -0.14
C ILE A 307 2.62 10.20 -0.86
N PHE A 308 2.74 11.29 -0.11
CA PHE A 308 2.76 12.63 -0.66
C PHE A 308 4.19 13.16 -0.69
N LEU A 309 4.62 13.60 -1.87
CA LEU A 309 5.93 14.21 -2.08
C LEU A 309 5.78 15.72 -2.27
N PHE A 310 6.58 16.50 -1.52
CA PHE A 310 6.53 17.96 -1.54
C PHE A 310 7.91 18.58 -1.60
N ASP A 311 7.96 19.87 -1.99
CA ASP A 311 9.19 20.65 -2.09
C ASP A 311 9.75 20.99 -0.69
N PRO A 312 11.08 20.90 -0.46
CA PRO A 312 11.70 21.21 0.82
C PRO A 312 11.47 22.65 1.30
N SER A 313 11.17 23.57 0.42
CA SER A 313 10.87 24.98 0.75
C SER A 313 9.42 25.19 1.23
N ASP A 314 8.55 24.18 1.08
CA ASP A 314 7.14 24.28 1.47
C ASP A 314 6.95 24.01 2.96
N MET A 315 6.96 25.08 3.75
CA MET A 315 6.82 25.01 5.21
C MET A 315 5.43 24.53 5.65
N GLU A 316 4.36 24.81 4.89
CA GLU A 316 3.02 24.33 5.22
C GLU A 316 2.98 22.79 5.12
N CYS A 317 3.58 22.21 4.09
CA CYS A 317 3.69 20.76 3.94
C CYS A 317 4.67 20.14 4.93
N LEU A 318 5.78 20.81 5.24
CA LEU A 318 6.76 20.33 6.23
C LEU A 318 6.11 20.12 7.61
N PHE A 319 5.27 21.06 8.05
CA PHE A 319 4.58 21.00 9.34
C PHE A 319 3.17 20.41 9.27
N ALA A 320 2.74 19.89 8.11
CA ALA A 320 1.37 19.43 7.90
C ALA A 320 0.93 18.37 8.93
N LYS A 321 1.83 17.46 9.32
CA LYS A 321 1.58 16.36 10.25
C LYS A 321 2.28 16.49 11.60
N TYR A 322 3.04 17.55 11.82
CA TYR A 322 3.80 17.74 13.04
C TYR A 322 2.89 17.73 14.27
N GLY A 323 3.18 16.84 15.22
CA GLY A 323 2.42 16.70 16.45
C GLY A 323 1.06 15.99 16.32
N ILE A 324 0.71 15.41 15.16
CA ILE A 324 -0.57 14.68 14.97
C ILE A 324 -0.47 13.21 15.38
N ASN A 325 0.67 12.58 15.15
CA ASN A 325 0.78 11.11 15.14
C ASN A 325 1.04 10.48 16.50
N GLY A 326 1.33 11.24 17.56
CA GLY A 326 1.82 10.65 18.78
C GLY A 326 1.17 11.15 20.07
N PHE A 327 1.31 10.35 21.13
CA PHE A 327 1.24 10.78 22.51
C PHE A 327 2.66 11.14 22.90
N TRP A 328 2.96 12.43 22.96
CA TRP A 328 4.28 12.89 23.31
C TRP A 328 4.53 12.76 24.82
N SER A 329 5.65 12.15 25.19
CA SER A 329 6.18 12.17 26.56
C SER A 329 6.91 13.48 26.83
N GLU A 330 7.30 13.73 28.07
CA GLU A 330 8.12 14.88 28.46
C GLU A 330 9.40 14.97 27.60
N HIS A 331 10.05 13.85 27.34
CA HIS A 331 11.22 13.79 26.46
C HIS A 331 10.94 14.25 25.03
N HIS A 332 9.77 13.98 24.45
CA HIS A 332 9.42 14.51 23.13
C HIS A 332 9.28 16.04 23.14
N PHE A 333 8.83 16.62 24.25
CA PHE A 333 8.77 18.09 24.36
C PHE A 333 10.18 18.72 24.52
N GLU A 334 11.14 18.03 25.14
CA GLU A 334 12.55 18.43 25.11
C GLU A 334 13.09 18.44 23.67
N GLN A 335 12.79 17.39 22.89
CA GLN A 335 13.15 17.33 21.47
C GLN A 335 12.45 18.41 20.63
N HIS A 336 11.20 18.76 20.95
CA HIS A 336 10.49 19.88 20.33
C HIS A 336 11.23 21.22 20.52
N GLU A 337 11.83 21.42 21.69
CA GLU A 337 12.66 22.61 21.93
C GLU A 337 13.98 22.60 21.10
N GLU A 338 14.53 21.41 20.77
CA GLU A 338 15.64 21.32 19.83
C GLU A 338 15.21 21.71 18.41
N VAL A 339 14.04 21.22 17.96
CA VAL A 339 13.46 21.66 16.67
C VAL A 339 13.31 23.18 16.65
N ARG A 340 12.80 23.81 17.72
CA ARG A 340 12.67 25.26 17.86
C ARG A 340 14.02 25.97 17.67
N ARG A 341 15.05 25.50 18.37
CA ARG A 341 16.42 26.08 18.30
C ARG A 341 16.98 25.97 16.88
N GLN A 342 16.78 24.83 16.22
CA GLN A 342 17.25 24.62 14.85
C GLN A 342 16.53 25.55 13.87
N LEU A 343 15.21 25.71 13.99
CA LEU A 343 14.44 26.65 13.17
C LEU A 343 14.93 28.09 13.34
N GLN A 344 15.18 28.53 14.59
CA GLN A 344 15.74 29.83 14.87
C GLN A 344 17.13 30.03 14.25
N LYS A 345 18.01 29.02 14.34
CA LYS A 345 19.34 29.01 13.69
C LYS A 345 19.23 29.20 12.18
N MET A 346 18.23 28.55 11.55
CA MET A 346 17.99 28.63 10.11
C MET A 346 17.21 29.90 9.69
N GLY A 347 16.75 30.70 10.63
CA GLY A 347 15.90 31.88 10.34
C GLY A 347 14.52 31.53 9.82
N ILE A 348 14.03 30.33 10.12
CA ILE A 348 12.70 29.84 9.70
C ILE A 348 11.68 30.16 10.79
N THR A 349 10.59 30.83 10.41
CA THR A 349 9.46 31.08 11.30
C THR A 349 8.52 29.88 11.29
N PRO A 350 8.32 29.19 12.43
CA PRO A 350 7.37 28.10 12.52
C PRO A 350 5.92 28.60 12.41
N PRO A 351 4.95 27.71 12.18
CA PRO A 351 3.53 28.05 12.25
C PRO A 351 3.13 28.62 13.61
N ALA A 352 2.16 29.53 13.64
CA ALA A 352 1.75 30.21 14.87
C ALA A 352 1.33 29.28 16.02
N TRP A 353 0.79 28.11 15.72
CA TRP A 353 0.40 27.10 16.71
C TRP A 353 1.60 26.36 17.32
N PHE A 354 2.78 26.39 16.70
CA PHE A 354 3.97 25.66 17.14
C PHE A 354 4.36 26.01 18.59
N ASP A 355 4.28 27.28 18.93
CA ASP A 355 4.63 27.77 20.27
C ASP A 355 3.60 27.41 21.36
N SER A 356 2.40 26.96 20.95
CA SER A 356 1.37 26.48 21.88
C SER A 356 1.61 25.05 22.36
N LEU A 357 2.48 24.29 21.69
CA LEU A 357 2.80 22.94 22.07
C LEU A 357 3.69 22.95 23.32
N SER A 358 3.21 22.37 24.41
CA SER A 358 3.94 22.25 25.67
C SER A 358 3.50 20.99 26.43
N PHE A 359 4.37 20.46 27.27
CA PHE A 359 4.06 19.31 28.11
C PHE A 359 2.86 19.58 29.02
N LYS A 360 2.74 20.79 29.56
CA LYS A 360 1.62 21.19 30.41
C LYS A 360 0.28 21.13 29.67
N SER A 361 0.20 21.60 28.42
CA SER A 361 -1.01 21.50 27.59
C SER A 361 -1.31 20.06 27.22
N TYR A 362 -0.29 19.26 26.97
CA TYR A 362 -0.42 17.82 26.71
C TYR A 362 -0.96 17.07 27.93
N ASP A 363 -0.36 17.25 29.12
CA ASP A 363 -0.78 16.57 30.35
C ASP A 363 -2.24 16.92 30.72
N ASN A 364 -2.63 18.17 30.63
CA ASN A 364 -4.00 18.61 30.86
C ASN A 364 -5.00 17.97 29.89
N ALA A 365 -4.58 17.63 28.69
CA ALA A 365 -5.44 17.06 27.67
C ALA A 365 -5.51 15.54 27.75
N VAL A 366 -4.41 14.85 28.07
CA VAL A 366 -4.37 13.38 28.23
C VAL A 366 -5.15 12.94 29.47
N ASN A 367 -5.05 13.68 30.57
CA ASN A 367 -5.80 13.43 31.82
C ASN A 367 -7.21 14.02 31.79
N GLY A 368 -7.59 14.71 30.70
CA GLY A 368 -8.93 15.23 30.47
C GLY A 368 -9.87 14.20 29.79
N PRO A 369 -11.16 14.56 29.62
CA PRO A 369 -12.18 13.62 29.10
C PRO A 369 -12.10 13.33 27.60
N ALA A 370 -11.14 13.91 26.85
CA ALA A 370 -10.99 13.70 25.42
C ALA A 370 -9.51 13.43 25.03
N PRO A 371 -9.24 12.55 24.04
CA PRO A 371 -7.89 12.35 23.51
C PRO A 371 -7.36 13.66 22.93
N PHE A 372 -6.14 13.96 23.27
CA PHE A 372 -5.47 15.19 22.88
C PHE A 372 -4.90 15.13 21.46
N HIS A 373 -5.18 16.14 20.66
CA HIS A 373 -4.57 16.37 19.35
C HIS A 373 -4.13 17.83 19.20
N TYR A 374 -3.48 18.40 20.19
CA TYR A 374 -2.97 19.80 20.15
C TYR A 374 -3.95 20.86 19.59
N GLY A 375 -5.26 20.64 19.72
CA GLY A 375 -6.26 21.47 19.08
C GLY A 375 -6.38 21.31 17.55
N ARG A 376 -5.64 20.34 16.96
CA ARG A 376 -5.62 20.06 15.51
C ARG A 376 -6.46 18.83 15.12
N ASN A 377 -7.57 18.59 15.80
CA ASN A 377 -8.42 17.40 15.60
C ASN A 377 -9.00 17.31 14.19
N ASN A 378 -9.23 18.43 13.52
CA ASN A 378 -9.86 18.47 12.21
C ASN A 378 -8.94 18.00 11.06
N ILE A 379 -7.65 17.84 11.32
CA ILE A 379 -6.66 17.45 10.32
C ILE A 379 -6.17 16.01 10.44
N THR A 380 -6.88 15.17 11.20
CA THR A 380 -6.52 13.76 11.39
C THR A 380 -6.51 12.95 10.10
N HIS A 381 -7.23 13.39 9.06
CA HIS A 381 -7.17 12.81 7.72
C HIS A 381 -5.74 12.78 7.16
N ARG A 382 -4.85 13.72 7.52
CA ARG A 382 -3.44 13.76 7.10
C ARG A 382 -2.62 12.55 7.58
N ARG A 383 -3.14 11.72 8.49
CA ARG A 383 -2.52 10.45 8.88
C ARG A 383 -2.54 9.40 7.78
N LEU A 384 -3.33 9.58 6.74
CA LEU A 384 -3.53 8.58 5.70
C LEU A 384 -2.30 8.40 4.82
N SER A 385 -1.65 9.49 4.40
CA SER A 385 -0.43 9.42 3.58
C SER A 385 0.84 9.48 4.43
N ASN A 386 1.91 8.82 3.95
CA ASN A 386 3.27 9.18 4.35
C ASN A 386 3.64 10.50 3.68
N ASN A 387 4.26 11.42 4.41
CA ASN A 387 4.71 12.69 3.85
C ASN A 387 6.22 12.71 3.75
N SER A 388 6.75 13.05 2.56
CA SER A 388 8.20 13.02 2.31
C SER A 388 8.66 14.21 1.48
N LEU A 389 9.81 14.78 1.86
CA LEU A 389 10.48 15.79 1.07
C LEU A 389 11.03 15.16 -0.22
N ALA A 390 10.83 15.84 -1.34
CA ALA A 390 11.42 15.52 -2.62
C ALA A 390 12.71 16.33 -2.80
N LEU A 391 13.87 15.76 -2.46
CA LEU A 391 15.15 16.46 -2.45
C LEU A 391 15.83 16.36 -3.82
N GLU A 392 15.90 17.46 -4.54
CA GLU A 392 16.52 17.56 -5.88
C GLU A 392 18.06 17.52 -5.84
N GLY A 393 18.65 17.66 -4.66
CA GLY A 393 20.08 17.59 -4.40
C GLY A 393 20.36 17.38 -2.93
N LYS A 394 21.64 17.31 -2.55
CA LYS A 394 22.05 17.14 -1.16
C LYS A 394 21.60 18.32 -0.32
N PRO A 395 20.81 18.12 0.75
CA PRO A 395 20.38 19.22 1.63
C PRO A 395 21.57 19.83 2.39
N SER A 396 21.40 21.05 2.83
CA SER A 396 22.38 21.64 3.76
C SER A 396 22.43 20.81 5.05
N PRO A 397 23.55 20.80 5.78
CA PRO A 397 23.63 20.11 7.08
C PRO A 397 22.53 20.55 8.05
N ASP A 398 22.19 21.84 8.07
CA ASP A 398 21.14 22.38 8.94
C ASP A 398 19.75 21.88 8.58
N LEU A 399 19.43 21.76 7.28
CA LEU A 399 18.16 21.20 6.84
C LEU A 399 18.09 19.69 7.13
N LEU A 400 19.16 18.95 6.88
CA LEU A 400 19.20 17.52 7.19
C LEU A 400 19.00 17.27 8.69
N HIS A 401 19.68 18.06 9.53
CA HIS A 401 19.53 17.99 10.98
C HIS A 401 18.09 18.29 11.43
N LEU A 402 17.46 19.33 10.87
CA LEU A 402 16.05 19.64 11.16
C LEU A 402 15.14 18.46 10.81
N ILE A 403 15.32 17.85 9.64
CA ILE A 403 14.54 16.68 9.21
C ILE A 403 14.70 15.52 10.21
N PHE A 404 15.93 15.23 10.64
CA PHE A 404 16.19 14.16 11.62
C PHE A 404 15.61 14.45 13.00
N LEU A 405 15.63 15.70 13.46
CA LEU A 405 14.96 16.09 14.70
C LEU A 405 13.44 15.87 14.63
N MET A 406 12.81 16.19 13.49
CA MET A 406 11.37 15.95 13.29
C MET A 406 11.04 14.46 13.19
N ILE A 407 11.86 13.66 12.49
CA ILE A 407 11.70 12.21 12.40
C ILE A 407 11.78 11.55 13.79
N GLN A 408 12.64 12.01 14.66
CA GLN A 408 12.75 11.49 16.04
C GLN A 408 11.43 11.64 16.82
N LEU A 409 10.65 12.69 16.55
CA LEU A 409 9.39 12.94 17.21
C LEU A 409 8.25 12.04 16.70
N ASP A 410 8.03 12.02 15.40
CA ASP A 410 6.83 11.45 14.80
C ASP A 410 7.12 10.42 13.68
N GLY A 411 8.39 10.11 13.38
CA GLY A 411 8.79 9.28 12.24
C GLY A 411 8.63 9.97 10.88
N GLU A 412 8.23 11.22 10.86
CA GLU A 412 7.99 12.05 9.66
C GLU A 412 8.46 13.50 9.87
N PRO A 413 8.73 14.22 8.77
CA PRO A 413 8.61 13.80 7.38
C PRO A 413 9.72 12.85 6.96
N GLY A 414 9.40 11.92 6.04
CA GLY A 414 10.43 11.17 5.33
C GLY A 414 11.12 12.04 4.28
N PHE A 415 12.07 11.47 3.54
CA PHE A 415 12.68 12.16 2.40
C PHE A 415 13.12 11.19 1.31
N ILE A 416 13.04 11.63 0.07
CA ILE A 416 13.47 10.91 -1.13
C ILE A 416 14.53 11.74 -1.84
N ASN A 417 15.70 11.15 -2.06
CA ASN A 417 16.78 11.75 -2.84
C ASN A 417 16.52 11.53 -4.32
N LEU A 418 15.92 12.52 -4.97
CA LEU A 418 15.61 12.47 -6.39
C LEU A 418 16.87 12.46 -7.26
N GLU A 419 17.95 13.10 -6.82
CA GLU A 419 19.22 13.11 -7.56
C GLU A 419 19.79 11.69 -7.71
N ALA A 420 19.90 10.93 -6.60
CA ALA A 420 20.37 9.55 -6.65
C ALA A 420 19.40 8.63 -7.40
N ALA A 421 18.09 8.87 -7.27
CA ALA A 421 17.07 8.14 -7.99
C ALA A 421 17.16 8.36 -9.52
N ARG A 422 17.42 9.60 -9.95
CA ARG A 422 17.58 9.93 -11.38
C ARG A 422 18.87 9.37 -11.99
N LYS A 423 19.92 9.15 -11.21
CA LYS A 423 21.10 8.40 -11.67
C LYS A 423 20.76 6.95 -12.06
N ARG A 424 19.66 6.39 -11.51
CA ARG A 424 19.13 5.06 -11.83
C ARG A 424 18.10 5.10 -12.97
N ARG A 425 17.35 6.19 -13.04
CA ARG A 425 16.28 6.39 -14.00
C ARG A 425 16.05 7.88 -14.27
N ASP A 426 16.46 8.37 -15.42
CA ASP A 426 16.49 9.80 -15.77
C ASP A 426 15.11 10.51 -15.62
N ASN A 427 14.04 9.87 -16.04
CA ASN A 427 12.68 10.43 -16.02
C ASN A 427 11.91 10.11 -14.72
N MET A 428 12.59 9.77 -13.64
CA MET A 428 11.97 9.52 -12.35
C MET A 428 11.34 10.78 -11.80
N GLN A 429 10.07 10.68 -11.39
CA GLN A 429 9.28 11.77 -10.81
C GLN A 429 8.90 11.51 -9.35
N GLY A 430 8.78 10.25 -8.95
CA GLY A 430 8.42 9.88 -7.59
C GLY A 430 8.44 8.38 -7.36
N VAL A 431 7.87 7.97 -6.23
CA VAL A 431 7.84 6.58 -5.77
C VAL A 431 6.43 6.16 -5.37
N ASN A 432 6.21 4.84 -5.31
CA ASN A 432 5.02 4.26 -4.69
C ASN A 432 5.07 4.43 -3.15
N PRO A 433 3.97 4.19 -2.41
CA PRO A 433 3.90 4.44 -0.96
C PRO A 433 4.97 3.73 -0.10
N CYS A 434 5.46 2.58 -0.54
CA CYS A 434 6.52 1.85 0.16
C CYS A 434 7.95 2.28 -0.27
N GLY A 435 8.06 3.19 -1.23
CA GLY A 435 9.31 3.82 -1.65
C GLY A 435 10.25 2.97 -2.51
N GLU A 436 9.88 1.71 -2.84
CA GLU A 436 10.79 0.80 -3.54
C GLU A 436 10.81 0.98 -5.06
N ILE A 437 9.77 1.54 -5.67
CA ILE A 437 9.67 1.65 -7.13
C ILE A 437 9.86 3.09 -7.60
N LEU A 438 10.82 3.29 -8.49
CA LEU A 438 11.09 4.56 -9.14
C LEU A 438 10.14 4.72 -10.34
N LEU A 439 9.27 5.72 -10.29
CA LEU A 439 8.19 5.91 -11.25
C LEU A 439 8.26 7.29 -11.94
N ASP A 440 7.90 7.32 -13.21
CA ASP A 440 7.47 8.53 -13.90
C ASP A 440 6.03 8.87 -13.47
N SER A 441 5.57 10.07 -13.73
CA SER A 441 4.17 10.43 -13.52
C SER A 441 3.24 9.56 -14.38
N LYS A 442 2.10 9.16 -13.83
CA LYS A 442 1.12 8.27 -14.48
C LYS A 442 1.72 6.92 -14.88
N GLN A 443 2.37 6.29 -13.92
CA GLN A 443 2.99 4.99 -14.14
C GLN A 443 2.75 4.03 -13.00
N GLN A 444 2.80 2.74 -13.31
CA GLN A 444 2.64 1.64 -12.37
C GLN A 444 3.61 0.50 -12.62
N CYS A 445 3.79 -0.38 -11.62
CA CYS A 445 4.72 -1.49 -11.69
C CYS A 445 4.12 -2.76 -11.07
N ASN A 446 4.50 -3.91 -11.63
CA ASN A 446 4.20 -5.23 -11.09
C ASN A 446 5.41 -5.81 -10.36
N LEU A 447 5.19 -6.51 -9.25
CA LEU A 447 6.22 -7.04 -8.38
C LEU A 447 6.11 -8.55 -8.24
N THR A 448 7.27 -9.23 -8.16
CA THR A 448 7.40 -10.65 -7.85
C THR A 448 8.38 -10.83 -6.69
N THR A 449 8.45 -12.03 -6.10
CA THR A 449 9.32 -12.28 -4.94
C THR A 449 9.90 -13.69 -5.00
N VAL A 450 11.18 -13.85 -4.64
CA VAL A 450 11.83 -15.14 -4.38
C VAL A 450 12.13 -15.25 -2.89
N ASN A 451 11.76 -16.39 -2.30
CA ASN A 451 12.02 -16.72 -0.90
C ASN A 451 13.36 -17.46 -0.79
N LEU A 452 14.40 -16.79 -0.34
CA LEU A 452 15.75 -17.39 -0.25
C LEU A 452 15.82 -18.53 0.77
N CYS A 453 14.99 -18.51 1.82
CA CYS A 453 14.94 -19.57 2.82
C CYS A 453 14.57 -20.95 2.21
N ALA A 454 13.74 -20.97 1.18
CA ALA A 454 13.31 -22.20 0.54
C ALA A 454 14.40 -22.90 -0.30
N PHE A 455 15.53 -22.22 -0.54
CA PHE A 455 16.69 -22.77 -1.25
C PHE A 455 17.86 -23.09 -0.32
N ARG A 456 17.64 -23.06 0.99
CA ARG A 456 18.66 -23.43 1.98
C ARG A 456 18.74 -24.94 2.15
N SER A 457 19.96 -25.43 2.29
CA SER A 457 20.29 -26.80 2.68
C SER A 457 21.37 -26.79 3.75
N GLU A 458 21.74 -27.95 4.26
CA GLU A 458 22.86 -28.08 5.21
C GLU A 458 24.21 -27.62 4.61
N SER A 459 24.37 -27.71 3.31
CA SER A 459 25.57 -27.27 2.58
C SER A 459 25.58 -25.80 2.18
N GLY A 460 24.54 -25.03 2.50
CA GLY A 460 24.40 -23.61 2.17
C GLY A 460 23.17 -23.30 1.30
N LEU A 461 23.26 -22.23 0.50
CA LEU A 461 22.19 -21.83 -0.43
C LEU A 461 22.39 -22.50 -1.80
N ASP A 462 21.35 -23.18 -2.32
CA ASP A 462 21.33 -23.60 -3.73
C ASP A 462 21.12 -22.39 -4.65
N LEU A 463 22.22 -21.71 -4.94
CA LEU A 463 22.22 -20.50 -5.76
C LEU A 463 21.76 -20.77 -7.20
N THR A 464 21.97 -21.99 -7.73
CA THR A 464 21.53 -22.37 -9.07
C THR A 464 20.00 -22.43 -9.13
N ALA A 465 19.38 -23.11 -8.19
CA ALA A 465 17.92 -23.19 -8.12
C ALA A 465 17.29 -21.80 -7.81
N ALA A 466 17.88 -21.03 -6.88
CA ALA A 466 17.45 -19.66 -6.60
C ALA A 466 17.54 -18.75 -7.83
N SER A 467 18.61 -18.85 -8.63
CA SER A 467 18.78 -18.08 -9.87
C SER A 467 17.74 -18.45 -10.93
N ARG A 468 17.38 -19.74 -11.05
CA ARG A 468 16.31 -20.18 -11.96
C ARG A 468 14.95 -19.60 -11.52
N ALA A 469 14.64 -19.69 -10.23
CA ALA A 469 13.42 -19.08 -9.69
C ALA A 469 13.37 -17.57 -9.93
N GLN A 470 14.51 -16.88 -9.79
CA GLN A 470 14.62 -15.45 -10.07
C GLN A 470 14.42 -15.13 -11.56
N ALA A 471 14.94 -15.95 -12.46
CA ALA A 471 14.70 -15.80 -13.90
C ALA A 471 13.20 -16.01 -14.24
N LEU A 472 12.55 -17.01 -13.66
CA LEU A 472 11.11 -17.23 -13.79
C LEU A 472 10.28 -16.07 -13.24
N SER A 473 10.70 -15.51 -12.09
CA SER A 473 10.09 -14.31 -11.49
C SER A 473 10.15 -13.12 -12.44
N ALA A 474 11.28 -12.87 -13.07
CA ALA A 474 11.47 -11.79 -14.01
C ALA A 474 10.58 -11.96 -15.26
N ARG A 475 10.47 -13.17 -15.79
CA ARG A 475 9.59 -13.49 -16.92
C ARG A 475 8.12 -13.32 -16.53
N ALA A 476 7.72 -13.81 -15.35
CA ALA A 476 6.35 -13.65 -14.85
C ALA A 476 5.98 -12.18 -14.63
N GLY A 477 6.89 -11.38 -14.11
CA GLY A 477 6.72 -9.92 -13.96
C GLY A 477 6.59 -9.21 -15.30
N LEU A 478 7.42 -9.56 -16.27
CA LEU A 478 7.38 -8.95 -17.62
C LEU A 478 6.08 -9.29 -18.35
N ARG A 479 5.52 -10.51 -18.19
CA ARG A 479 4.21 -10.87 -18.76
C ARG A 479 3.10 -9.93 -18.30
N MET A 480 3.11 -9.52 -17.05
CA MET A 480 2.10 -8.57 -16.55
C MET A 480 2.13 -7.25 -17.30
N THR A 481 3.28 -6.86 -17.89
CA THR A 481 3.37 -5.63 -18.70
C THR A 481 2.72 -5.76 -20.08
N LEU A 482 2.29 -6.95 -20.49
CA LEU A 482 1.55 -7.18 -21.74
C LEU A 482 0.08 -6.76 -21.66
N ILE A 483 -0.41 -6.51 -20.45
CA ILE A 483 -1.78 -6.07 -20.19
C ILE A 483 -1.97 -4.65 -20.74
N ASP A 484 -3.03 -4.44 -21.52
CA ASP A 484 -3.47 -3.10 -21.93
C ASP A 484 -4.22 -2.44 -20.77
N LEU A 485 -3.82 -1.23 -20.39
CA LEU A 485 -4.43 -0.48 -19.30
C LEU A 485 -5.58 0.38 -19.79
N GLU A 486 -6.59 0.59 -18.96
CA GLU A 486 -7.80 1.36 -19.29
C GLU A 486 -7.59 2.87 -19.39
N LEU A 487 -6.56 3.44 -18.74
CA LEU A 487 -6.23 4.86 -18.83
C LEU A 487 -5.14 5.09 -19.89
N PRO A 488 -5.41 5.85 -20.97
CA PRO A 488 -4.53 5.90 -22.15
C PRO A 488 -3.10 6.38 -21.86
N GLU A 489 -2.93 7.46 -21.10
CA GLU A 489 -1.62 8.02 -20.77
C GLU A 489 -0.79 7.05 -19.90
N TRP A 490 -1.45 6.36 -18.96
CA TRP A 490 -0.83 5.30 -18.16
C TRP A 490 -0.41 4.12 -19.02
N ASN A 491 -1.26 3.72 -19.97
CA ASN A 491 -0.99 2.60 -20.88
C ASN A 491 0.20 2.87 -21.80
N GLU A 492 0.33 4.10 -22.31
CA GLU A 492 1.47 4.51 -23.12
C GLU A 492 2.78 4.34 -22.38
N LYS A 493 2.89 4.91 -21.17
CA LYS A 493 4.08 4.84 -20.34
C LYS A 493 4.38 3.40 -19.85
N HIS A 494 3.34 2.65 -19.54
CA HIS A 494 3.44 1.24 -19.18
C HIS A 494 4.09 0.41 -20.30
N LYS A 495 3.63 0.61 -21.53
CA LYS A 495 4.20 -0.08 -22.71
C LYS A 495 5.60 0.41 -23.09
N ARG A 496 5.90 1.68 -22.86
CA ARG A 496 7.22 2.26 -23.13
C ARG A 496 8.29 1.65 -22.22
N ASP A 497 8.05 1.62 -20.92
CA ASP A 497 9.09 1.33 -19.91
C ASP A 497 9.08 -0.11 -19.41
N ARG A 498 7.99 -0.86 -19.56
CA ARG A 498 7.86 -2.28 -19.19
C ARG A 498 8.37 -2.60 -17.78
N LEU A 499 8.10 -1.74 -16.81
CA LEU A 499 8.64 -1.85 -15.45
C LEU A 499 8.23 -3.14 -14.76
N THR A 500 9.21 -3.80 -14.16
CA THR A 500 9.03 -4.95 -13.28
C THR A 500 9.83 -4.74 -11.99
N GLY A 501 9.46 -5.45 -10.92
CA GLY A 501 10.14 -5.40 -9.64
C GLY A 501 10.34 -6.79 -9.07
N CYS A 502 11.46 -7.45 -9.39
CA CYS A 502 11.83 -8.74 -8.81
C CYS A 502 12.44 -8.52 -7.43
N SER A 503 11.78 -9.01 -6.38
CA SER A 503 12.15 -8.86 -4.97
C SER A 503 12.67 -10.16 -4.37
N LEU A 504 13.28 -10.05 -3.19
CA LEU A 504 13.76 -11.16 -2.37
C LEU A 504 13.15 -11.05 -0.96
N THR A 505 12.84 -12.19 -0.35
CA THR A 505 12.47 -12.30 1.07
C THR A 505 13.25 -13.43 1.75
N GLY A 506 13.27 -13.48 3.09
CA GLY A 506 14.15 -14.41 3.80
C GLY A 506 15.63 -14.07 3.71
N VAL A 507 15.95 -12.81 3.41
CA VAL A 507 17.32 -12.35 3.13
C VAL A 507 18.20 -12.48 4.35
N GLN A 508 17.76 -11.95 5.51
CA GLN A 508 18.56 -11.96 6.73
C GLN A 508 18.78 -13.39 7.24
N ASP A 509 17.78 -14.25 7.06
CA ASP A 509 17.89 -15.67 7.43
C ASP A 509 18.90 -16.40 6.53
N ALA A 510 18.95 -16.08 5.24
CA ALA A 510 19.94 -16.63 4.32
C ALA A 510 21.34 -16.08 4.58
N PHE A 511 21.47 -14.77 4.87
CA PHE A 511 22.74 -14.10 5.12
C PHE A 511 23.45 -14.50 6.42
N ALA A 512 22.72 -15.02 7.40
CA ALA A 512 23.27 -15.50 8.66
C ALA A 512 24.38 -16.57 8.52
N PHE A 513 24.50 -17.18 7.32
CA PHE A 513 25.45 -18.26 7.01
C PHE A 513 26.48 -17.85 5.96
N MET A 514 26.55 -16.57 5.57
CA MET A 514 27.42 -16.07 4.50
C MET A 514 28.28 -14.92 5.01
N ASN A 515 29.54 -14.89 4.59
CA ASN A 515 30.34 -13.68 4.73
C ASN A 515 29.92 -12.61 3.71
N GLU A 516 30.40 -11.38 3.88
CA GLU A 516 30.00 -10.24 3.06
C GLU A 516 30.32 -10.44 1.57
N ALA A 517 31.47 -11.03 1.23
CA ALA A 517 31.84 -11.29 -0.16
C ALA A 517 30.92 -12.32 -0.83
N GLU A 518 30.50 -13.33 -0.10
CA GLU A 518 29.50 -14.33 -0.57
C GLU A 518 28.13 -13.68 -0.76
N GLN A 519 27.70 -12.82 0.17
CA GLN A 519 26.47 -12.07 0.06
C GLN A 519 26.45 -11.18 -1.20
N CYS A 520 27.49 -10.37 -1.41
CA CYS A 520 27.61 -9.53 -2.60
C CYS A 520 27.58 -10.34 -3.90
N ARG A 521 28.34 -11.43 -3.96
CA ARG A 521 28.36 -12.32 -5.14
C ARG A 521 26.98 -12.93 -5.43
N MET A 522 26.29 -13.40 -4.40
CA MET A 522 24.92 -13.92 -4.54
C MET A 522 23.99 -12.86 -5.09
N LEU A 523 24.02 -11.64 -4.54
CA LEU A 523 23.20 -10.53 -4.99
C LEU A 523 23.45 -10.17 -6.46
N ASP A 524 24.72 -10.10 -6.88
CA ASP A 524 25.12 -9.85 -8.27
C ASP A 524 24.60 -10.93 -9.22
N ILE A 525 24.68 -12.20 -8.82
CA ILE A 525 24.20 -13.34 -9.63
C ILE A 525 22.67 -13.27 -9.77
N LEU A 526 21.93 -13.07 -8.67
CA LEU A 526 20.47 -13.01 -8.70
C LEU A 526 19.96 -11.80 -9.48
N SER A 527 20.61 -10.63 -9.31
CA SER A 527 20.30 -9.42 -10.08
C SER A 527 20.52 -9.62 -11.57
N THR A 528 21.67 -10.23 -11.92
CA THR A 528 22.02 -10.52 -13.32
C THR A 528 21.05 -11.53 -13.94
N SER A 529 20.71 -12.59 -13.19
CA SER A 529 19.74 -13.60 -13.63
C SER A 529 18.38 -12.97 -13.98
N ALA A 530 17.85 -12.10 -13.10
CA ALA A 530 16.57 -11.41 -13.34
C ALA A 530 16.64 -10.54 -14.60
N ARG A 531 17.68 -9.68 -14.71
CA ARG A 531 17.82 -8.74 -15.82
C ARG A 531 17.97 -9.45 -17.16
N GLN A 532 18.89 -10.40 -17.25
CA GLN A 532 19.13 -11.16 -18.50
C GLN A 532 17.89 -11.95 -18.92
N ALA A 533 17.18 -12.57 -17.98
CA ALA A 533 15.95 -13.29 -18.28
C ALA A 533 14.86 -12.35 -18.83
N ALA A 534 14.68 -11.17 -18.23
CA ALA A 534 13.70 -10.20 -18.68
C ALA A 534 14.06 -9.60 -20.06
N GLU A 535 15.34 -9.23 -20.29
CA GLU A 535 15.82 -8.70 -21.57
C GLU A 535 15.66 -9.71 -22.70
N LYS A 536 16.12 -10.96 -22.47
CA LYS A 536 15.96 -12.03 -23.45
C LYS A 536 14.48 -12.28 -23.77
N TYR A 537 13.64 -12.31 -22.76
CA TYR A 537 12.21 -12.56 -22.95
C TYR A 537 11.51 -11.40 -23.66
N ALA A 538 11.86 -10.15 -23.37
CA ALA A 538 11.36 -9.00 -24.11
C ALA A 538 11.69 -9.09 -25.61
N TYR A 539 12.93 -9.50 -25.93
CA TYR A 539 13.35 -9.77 -27.32
C TYR A 539 12.50 -10.86 -27.98
N GLU A 540 12.25 -11.98 -27.30
CA GLU A 540 11.40 -13.08 -27.79
C GLU A 540 9.95 -12.62 -28.06
N LEU A 541 9.42 -11.71 -27.25
CA LEU A 541 8.09 -11.13 -27.37
C LEU A 541 8.01 -9.92 -28.32
N ARG A 542 9.16 -9.45 -28.83
CA ARG A 542 9.27 -8.24 -29.66
C ARG A 542 8.67 -7.00 -28.99
N ILE A 543 8.95 -6.82 -27.72
CA ILE A 543 8.57 -5.65 -26.92
C ILE A 543 9.83 -4.93 -26.42
N PRO A 544 9.73 -3.66 -26.00
CA PRO A 544 10.84 -2.97 -25.34
C PRO A 544 11.35 -3.75 -24.14
N SER A 545 12.66 -3.76 -23.93
CA SER A 545 13.25 -4.29 -22.70
C SER A 545 12.79 -3.49 -21.49
N PRO A 546 12.57 -4.13 -20.33
CA PRO A 546 12.19 -3.41 -19.12
C PRO A 546 13.29 -2.40 -18.75
N LEU A 547 12.86 -1.18 -18.43
CA LEU A 547 13.78 -0.11 -18.05
C LEU A 547 14.49 -0.45 -16.72
N LEU A 548 13.74 -0.99 -15.75
CA LEU A 548 14.24 -1.47 -14.47
C LEU A 548 13.56 -2.79 -14.11
N THR A 549 14.28 -3.69 -13.42
CA THR A 549 13.83 -5.07 -13.20
C THR A 549 13.87 -5.49 -11.73
N THR A 550 14.81 -5.00 -10.91
CA THR A 550 15.04 -5.49 -9.55
C THR A 550 14.75 -4.45 -8.48
N THR A 551 14.16 -4.91 -7.38
CA THR A 551 13.77 -4.10 -6.22
C THR A 551 13.76 -4.97 -4.96
N ILE A 552 13.56 -4.37 -3.79
CA ILE A 552 13.17 -5.09 -2.57
C ILE A 552 11.90 -4.48 -2.01
N LYS A 553 10.85 -5.33 -1.92
CA LYS A 553 9.55 -5.00 -1.31
C LYS A 553 9.64 -5.08 0.22
N PRO A 554 8.70 -4.44 0.96
CA PRO A 554 8.59 -4.63 2.40
C PRO A 554 8.19 -6.06 2.80
N GLU A 555 7.57 -6.85 1.91
CA GLU A 555 7.18 -8.27 2.05
C GLU A 555 6.28 -8.59 3.25
N GLY A 556 5.53 -7.64 3.76
CA GLY A 556 4.75 -7.76 4.99
C GLY A 556 3.67 -8.85 5.01
N THR A 557 3.21 -9.34 3.84
CA THR A 557 2.17 -10.38 3.74
C THR A 557 2.72 -11.70 3.20
N LEU A 558 3.51 -11.67 2.12
CA LEU A 558 4.03 -12.89 1.50
C LEU A 558 5.05 -13.60 2.38
N SER A 559 5.84 -12.87 3.18
CA SER A 559 6.72 -13.48 4.19
C SER A 559 5.95 -14.28 5.24
N LEU A 560 4.73 -13.85 5.60
CA LEU A 560 3.86 -14.59 6.52
C LEU A 560 3.31 -15.87 5.86
N VAL A 561 2.90 -15.81 4.59
CA VAL A 561 2.50 -16.98 3.82
C VAL A 561 3.65 -17.97 3.71
N ALA A 562 4.88 -17.47 3.53
CA ALA A 562 6.12 -18.27 3.50
C ALA A 562 6.56 -18.81 4.87
N GLY A 563 5.72 -18.75 5.90
CA GLY A 563 5.98 -19.32 7.22
C GLY A 563 6.62 -18.36 8.22
N GLY A 564 6.59 -17.04 7.95
CA GLY A 564 7.14 -16.03 8.86
C GLY A 564 8.64 -15.78 8.68
N VAL A 565 9.17 -16.03 7.48
CA VAL A 565 10.57 -15.69 7.14
C VAL A 565 10.82 -14.18 7.28
N SER A 566 12.08 -13.78 7.39
CA SER A 566 12.44 -12.35 7.45
C SER A 566 11.92 -11.58 6.24
N ALA A 567 11.23 -10.46 6.50
CA ALA A 567 10.51 -9.70 5.47
C ALA A 567 11.44 -8.72 4.76
N GLY A 568 11.67 -8.90 3.46
CA GLY A 568 12.56 -8.05 2.67
C GLY A 568 13.94 -7.91 3.29
N LEU A 569 14.37 -6.67 3.60
CA LEU A 569 15.66 -6.38 4.26
C LEU A 569 15.59 -6.41 5.79
N HIS A 570 14.41 -6.53 6.38
CA HIS A 570 14.24 -6.44 7.83
C HIS A 570 14.77 -7.69 8.53
N SER A 571 15.42 -7.52 9.68
CA SER A 571 15.75 -8.62 10.57
C SER A 571 14.49 -9.16 11.26
N ALA A 572 14.49 -10.44 11.62
CA ALA A 572 13.42 -11.02 12.42
C ALA A 572 13.27 -10.28 13.75
N HIS A 573 12.04 -10.27 14.30
CA HIS A 573 11.77 -9.59 15.57
C HIS A 573 12.54 -10.24 16.73
N ALA A 574 12.44 -11.55 16.85
CA ALA A 574 13.12 -12.38 17.83
C ALA A 574 13.23 -13.81 17.31
N PRO A 575 14.04 -14.72 17.95
CA PRO A 575 14.08 -16.13 17.58
C PRO A 575 12.73 -16.82 17.73
N TYR A 576 12.00 -16.50 18.81
CA TYR A 576 10.63 -16.93 19.08
C TYR A 576 9.78 -15.74 19.46
N PHE A 577 8.63 -15.59 18.85
CA PHE A 577 7.73 -14.46 19.11
C PHE A 577 6.27 -14.80 18.78
N ILE A 578 5.35 -14.03 19.35
CA ILE A 578 3.95 -14.03 18.99
C ILE A 578 3.76 -12.96 17.89
N ARG A 579 3.19 -13.34 16.76
CA ARG A 579 2.68 -12.41 15.75
C ARG A 579 1.18 -12.23 15.96
N ARG A 580 0.74 -11.02 16.23
CA ARG A 580 -0.68 -10.70 16.42
C ARG A 580 -1.31 -10.14 15.16
N ILE A 581 -2.46 -10.69 14.80
CA ILE A 581 -3.25 -10.26 13.66
C ILE A 581 -4.57 -9.68 14.15
N ARG A 582 -4.85 -8.43 13.77
CA ARG A 582 -6.13 -7.77 14.03
C ARG A 582 -7.12 -8.08 12.92
N ILE A 583 -8.37 -8.38 13.30
CA ILE A 583 -9.46 -8.74 12.39
C ILE A 583 -10.80 -8.27 12.98
N SER A 584 -11.76 -7.90 12.12
CA SER A 584 -13.11 -7.58 12.57
C SER A 584 -13.76 -8.77 13.27
N SER A 585 -14.47 -8.56 14.35
CA SER A 585 -15.21 -9.62 15.06
C SER A 585 -16.32 -10.27 14.21
N ASP A 586 -16.82 -9.55 13.21
CA ASP A 586 -17.86 -10.08 12.30
C ASP A 586 -17.27 -10.97 11.18
N ASP A 587 -15.95 -10.96 10.98
CA ASP A 587 -15.29 -11.73 9.93
C ASP A 587 -15.42 -13.24 10.19
N ALA A 588 -15.75 -14.01 9.15
CA ALA A 588 -15.87 -15.46 9.25
C ALA A 588 -14.59 -16.14 9.73
N LEU A 589 -13.39 -15.60 9.37
CA LEU A 589 -12.12 -16.09 9.88
C LEU A 589 -11.94 -15.86 11.37
N ALA A 590 -12.45 -14.74 11.91
CA ALA A 590 -12.42 -14.48 13.35
C ALA A 590 -13.30 -15.49 14.10
N LYS A 591 -14.50 -15.78 13.59
CA LYS A 591 -15.41 -16.81 14.12
C LYS A 591 -14.80 -18.21 14.05
N THR A 592 -14.11 -18.52 12.95
CA THR A 592 -13.36 -19.77 12.77
C THR A 592 -12.25 -19.91 13.83
N ALA A 593 -11.46 -18.87 14.06
CA ALA A 593 -10.39 -18.87 15.06
C ALA A 593 -10.96 -19.11 16.48
N LEU A 594 -12.06 -18.49 16.84
CA LEU A 594 -12.75 -18.72 18.12
C LEU A 594 -13.26 -20.17 18.23
N ALA A 595 -13.87 -20.71 17.17
CA ALA A 595 -14.39 -22.09 17.17
C ALA A 595 -13.28 -23.14 17.25
N LEU A 596 -12.08 -22.84 16.69
CA LEU A 596 -10.90 -23.68 16.81
C LEU A 596 -10.22 -23.59 18.20
N GLY A 597 -10.69 -22.70 19.07
CA GLY A 597 -10.10 -22.48 20.39
C GLY A 597 -8.74 -21.78 20.36
N TRP A 598 -8.44 -21.04 19.27
CA TRP A 598 -7.20 -20.27 19.17
C TRP A 598 -7.16 -19.16 20.22
N LYS A 599 -5.97 -18.72 20.57
CA LYS A 599 -5.79 -17.62 21.53
C LYS A 599 -6.20 -16.30 20.87
N VAL A 600 -7.40 -15.83 21.25
CA VAL A 600 -8.03 -14.61 20.71
C VAL A 600 -8.27 -13.64 21.86
N HIS A 601 -8.00 -12.38 21.63
CA HIS A 601 -8.19 -11.29 22.59
C HIS A 601 -9.12 -10.22 22.02
N ALA A 602 -9.85 -9.53 22.88
CA ALA A 602 -10.48 -8.27 22.52
C ALA A 602 -9.43 -7.17 22.33
N GLU A 603 -9.65 -6.24 21.40
CA GLU A 603 -8.77 -5.08 21.22
C GLU A 603 -8.70 -4.25 22.52
N VAL A 604 -7.52 -3.67 22.81
CA VAL A 604 -7.31 -2.80 23.97
C VAL A 604 -8.31 -1.65 23.97
N GLY A 605 -8.95 -1.42 25.14
CA GLY A 605 -10.00 -0.40 25.28
C GLY A 605 -11.43 -0.93 25.07
N THR A 606 -11.59 -2.22 24.75
CA THR A 606 -12.90 -2.87 24.73
C THR A 606 -13.48 -2.94 26.15
N PRO A 607 -14.78 -2.60 26.37
CA PRO A 607 -15.40 -2.69 27.70
C PRO A 607 -15.25 -4.10 28.29
N CYS A 608 -14.77 -4.18 29.51
CA CYS A 608 -14.51 -5.42 30.26
C CYS A 608 -13.51 -6.38 29.58
N ASN A 609 -12.77 -5.96 28.53
CA ASN A 609 -11.96 -6.83 27.67
C ASN A 609 -12.72 -8.08 27.16
N ALA A 610 -14.03 -7.98 27.05
CA ALA A 610 -14.92 -9.08 26.66
C ALA A 610 -14.96 -9.22 25.13
N ILE A 611 -14.73 -10.42 24.63
CA ILE A 611 -14.69 -10.74 23.19
C ILE A 611 -16.02 -10.38 22.51
N GLU A 612 -17.12 -10.63 23.19
CA GLU A 612 -18.48 -10.33 22.73
C GLU A 612 -18.77 -8.84 22.54
N ASN A 613 -18.02 -7.97 23.20
CA ASN A 613 -18.13 -6.51 23.11
C ASN A 613 -17.12 -5.90 22.11
N ALA A 614 -16.20 -6.71 21.59
CA ALA A 614 -15.12 -6.23 20.76
C ALA A 614 -15.59 -6.05 19.30
N ARG A 615 -15.25 -4.91 18.70
CA ARG A 615 -15.38 -4.69 17.24
C ARG A 615 -14.21 -5.30 16.48
N THR A 616 -13.04 -5.32 17.11
CA THR A 616 -11.81 -5.89 16.59
C THR A 616 -11.30 -6.95 17.54
N LEU A 617 -10.96 -8.11 17.00
CA LEU A 617 -10.30 -9.19 17.69
C LEU A 617 -8.81 -9.25 17.31
N VAL A 618 -8.00 -9.76 18.24
CA VAL A 618 -6.55 -9.91 18.08
C VAL A 618 -6.19 -11.39 18.28
N ILE A 619 -5.67 -12.01 17.22
CA ILE A 619 -5.33 -13.45 17.23
C ILE A 619 -3.83 -13.61 17.36
N ASP A 620 -3.39 -14.47 18.29
CA ASP A 620 -2.00 -14.80 18.56
C ASP A 620 -1.52 -15.96 17.67
N PHE A 621 -0.41 -15.77 16.97
CA PHE A 621 0.28 -16.80 16.20
C PHE A 621 1.71 -16.97 16.73
N PRO A 622 2.07 -18.15 17.28
CA PRO A 622 3.44 -18.42 17.69
C PRO A 622 4.33 -18.64 16.46
N ILE A 623 5.47 -17.96 16.42
CA ILE A 623 6.44 -18.03 15.32
C ILE A 623 7.82 -18.41 15.86
N ALA A 624 8.47 -19.36 15.19
CA ALA A 624 9.89 -19.64 15.32
C ALA A 624 10.59 -19.15 14.05
N SER A 625 11.28 -18.03 14.13
CA SER A 625 12.00 -17.48 12.96
C SER A 625 13.29 -18.24 12.67
N GLY A 626 13.86 -18.91 13.67
CA GLY A 626 15.19 -19.52 13.58
C GLY A 626 16.33 -18.52 13.38
N ALA A 627 16.05 -17.22 13.50
CA ALA A 627 17.03 -16.15 13.29
C ALA A 627 18.10 -16.17 14.38
N LYS A 628 19.35 -16.07 13.96
CA LYS A 628 20.52 -15.92 14.88
C LYS A 628 20.76 -14.47 15.26
N VAL A 629 20.38 -13.54 14.38
CA VAL A 629 20.51 -12.09 14.56
C VAL A 629 19.13 -11.47 14.41
N THR A 630 18.74 -10.72 15.40
CA THR A 630 17.39 -10.13 15.47
C THR A 630 17.43 -8.60 15.37
N LYS A 631 16.27 -7.99 15.29
CA LYS A 631 16.12 -6.54 15.21
C LYS A 631 16.81 -5.81 16.38
N GLY A 632 16.80 -6.39 17.57
CA GLY A 632 17.46 -5.82 18.76
C GLY A 632 18.98 -5.86 18.73
N ASP A 633 19.56 -6.79 17.95
CA ASP A 633 21.01 -7.04 17.89
C ASP A 633 21.73 -6.16 16.86
N VAL A 634 21.00 -5.52 15.93
CA VAL A 634 21.58 -4.74 14.85
C VAL A 634 21.50 -3.23 15.10
N SER A 635 22.61 -2.52 14.87
CA SER A 635 22.62 -1.06 14.93
C SER A 635 21.93 -0.42 13.70
N ALA A 636 21.54 0.84 13.83
CA ALA A 636 21.01 1.60 12.71
C ALA A 636 22.02 1.69 11.55
N LEU A 637 23.31 1.85 11.85
CA LEU A 637 24.37 1.87 10.84
C LEU A 637 24.49 0.51 10.13
N THR A 638 24.37 -0.62 10.84
CA THR A 638 24.36 -1.95 10.22
C THR A 638 23.17 -2.11 9.25
N GLN A 639 21.99 -1.64 9.63
CA GLN A 639 20.80 -1.65 8.76
C GLN A 639 21.01 -0.76 7.50
N LEU A 640 21.61 0.42 7.67
CA LEU A 640 21.95 1.31 6.55
C LEU A 640 22.97 0.65 5.61
N ASN A 641 24.03 0.07 6.14
CA ASN A 641 25.05 -0.61 5.35
C ASN A 641 24.45 -1.78 4.55
N ARG A 642 23.50 -2.51 5.12
CA ARG A 642 22.73 -3.54 4.43
C ARG A 642 21.93 -2.96 3.25
N TYR A 643 21.22 -1.86 3.48
CA TYR A 643 20.51 -1.14 2.42
C TYR A 643 21.47 -0.71 1.29
N ILE A 644 22.60 -0.10 1.60
CA ILE A 644 23.62 0.33 0.62
C ILE A 644 24.20 -0.87 -0.14
N GLN A 645 24.44 -2.01 0.52
CA GLN A 645 24.88 -3.25 -0.12
C GLN A 645 23.88 -3.68 -1.21
N PHE A 646 22.58 -3.66 -0.90
CA PHE A 646 21.53 -3.98 -1.88
C PHE A 646 21.44 -2.96 -3.01
N GLN A 647 21.57 -1.67 -2.71
CA GLN A 647 21.57 -0.61 -3.72
C GLN A 647 22.74 -0.76 -4.73
N LYS A 648 23.85 -1.33 -4.31
CA LYS A 648 25.04 -1.55 -5.17
C LYS A 648 24.98 -2.86 -5.95
N HIS A 649 24.53 -3.95 -5.33
CA HIS A 649 24.71 -5.31 -5.86
C HIS A 649 23.40 -5.92 -6.42
N TYR A 650 22.25 -5.43 -6.03
CA TYR A 650 20.99 -6.07 -6.44
C TYR A 650 20.00 -5.12 -7.09
N THR A 651 19.70 -3.99 -6.45
CA THR A 651 18.52 -3.17 -6.73
C THR A 651 18.77 -2.18 -7.86
N GLN A 652 17.97 -2.24 -8.92
CA GLN A 652 17.92 -1.19 -9.95
C GLN A 652 16.96 -0.06 -9.57
N HIS A 653 15.81 -0.38 -8.99
CA HIS A 653 14.90 0.60 -8.41
C HIS A 653 15.42 1.13 -7.07
N ASN A 654 14.67 0.98 -6.02
CA ASN A 654 15.06 1.24 -4.63
C ASN A 654 14.74 0.00 -3.78
N SER A 655 15.23 -0.04 -2.56
CA SER A 655 14.89 -1.07 -1.59
C SER A 655 14.03 -0.47 -0.49
N SER A 656 12.81 -0.99 -0.28
CA SER A 656 12.01 -0.59 0.86
C SER A 656 12.65 -1.09 2.15
N ASN A 657 12.92 -0.20 3.08
CA ASN A 657 13.45 -0.54 4.39
C ASN A 657 12.96 0.46 5.45
N THR A 658 12.87 -0.01 6.68
CA THR A 658 12.66 0.82 7.86
C THR A 658 13.82 0.59 8.80
N ILE A 659 14.65 1.62 8.98
CA ILE A 659 15.78 1.60 9.91
C ILE A 659 15.27 1.99 11.29
N THR A 660 15.46 1.11 12.26
CA THR A 660 15.15 1.39 13.66
C THR A 660 16.37 1.99 14.31
N VAL A 661 16.23 3.15 14.94
CA VAL A 661 17.33 3.94 15.49
C VAL A 661 17.17 4.06 17.01
N LYS A 662 18.18 3.65 17.76
CA LYS A 662 18.23 3.86 19.20
C LYS A 662 18.57 5.32 19.52
N PRO A 663 18.21 5.83 20.71
CA PRO A 663 18.42 7.25 21.05
C PRO A 663 19.85 7.74 20.83
N GLU A 664 20.84 6.93 21.15
CA GLU A 664 22.26 7.25 21.02
C GLU A 664 22.80 7.17 19.58
N GLU A 665 22.07 6.53 18.66
CA GLU A 665 22.53 6.28 17.28
C GLU A 665 22.16 7.42 16.30
N TRP A 666 21.29 8.36 16.69
CA TRP A 666 20.80 9.41 15.78
C TRP A 666 21.90 10.28 15.15
N PRO A 667 22.90 10.77 15.91
CA PRO A 667 23.98 11.57 15.31
C PRO A 667 24.81 10.76 14.30
N GLU A 668 25.08 9.48 14.60
CA GLU A 668 25.86 8.61 13.72
C GLU A 668 25.11 8.32 12.42
N ILE A 669 23.81 8.07 12.48
CA ILE A 669 23.00 7.76 11.29
C ILE A 669 22.82 8.98 10.40
N GLU A 670 22.67 10.18 10.96
CA GLU A 670 22.61 11.44 10.23
C GLU A 670 23.91 11.68 9.45
N ASP A 671 25.06 11.55 10.10
CA ASP A 671 26.38 11.67 9.48
C ASP A 671 26.61 10.60 8.40
N ALA A 672 26.17 9.36 8.65
CA ALA A 672 26.30 8.27 7.69
C ALA A 672 25.49 8.52 6.42
N ILE A 673 24.24 8.99 6.55
CA ILE A 673 23.39 9.36 5.40
C ILE A 673 24.04 10.47 4.58
N ALA A 674 24.59 11.50 5.22
CA ALA A 674 25.30 12.56 4.53
C ALA A 674 26.51 12.04 3.73
N LYS A 675 27.20 11.00 4.23
CA LYS A 675 28.37 10.38 3.54
C LYS A 675 27.97 9.50 2.35
N VAL A 676 26.85 8.77 2.46
CA VAL A 676 26.40 7.84 1.42
C VAL A 676 25.37 8.44 0.47
N TRP A 677 25.16 9.75 0.50
CA TRP A 677 24.11 10.48 -0.22
C TRP A 677 23.96 10.07 -1.69
N ASP A 678 25.06 9.90 -2.40
CA ASP A 678 25.05 9.54 -3.83
C ASP A 678 24.46 8.16 -4.14
N SER A 679 24.43 7.25 -3.15
CA SER A 679 23.90 5.89 -3.28
C SER A 679 22.58 5.70 -2.52
N PHE A 680 22.17 6.69 -1.75
CA PHE A 680 20.98 6.67 -0.92
C PHE A 680 19.79 7.28 -1.67
N VAL A 681 18.73 6.51 -1.91
CA VAL A 681 17.47 7.01 -2.52
C VAL A 681 16.47 7.38 -1.44
N GLY A 682 16.14 6.45 -0.54
CA GLY A 682 15.22 6.71 0.55
C GLY A 682 14.85 5.46 1.33
N VAL A 683 14.74 5.61 2.63
CA VAL A 683 14.23 4.63 3.60
C VAL A 683 13.43 5.36 4.66
N SER A 684 12.63 4.64 5.44
CA SER A 684 11.97 5.17 6.63
C SER A 684 12.87 5.00 7.85
N PHE A 685 12.79 5.95 8.80
CA PHE A 685 13.44 5.84 10.10
C PHE A 685 12.39 5.82 11.21
N LEU A 686 12.59 4.99 12.21
CA LEU A 686 11.76 4.93 13.41
C LEU A 686 12.62 4.92 14.66
N ALA A 687 12.25 5.73 15.63
CA ALA A 687 12.84 5.65 16.97
C ALA A 687 12.57 4.29 17.59
N TYR A 688 13.56 3.72 18.25
CA TYR A 688 13.42 2.48 18.98
C TYR A 688 12.81 2.76 20.36
N ASP A 689 11.57 2.35 20.56
CA ASP A 689 10.78 2.56 21.78
C ASP A 689 10.70 1.32 22.71
N GLY A 690 11.43 0.24 22.33
CA GLY A 690 11.37 -1.03 23.06
C GLY A 690 10.12 -1.88 22.78
N GLY A 691 9.13 -1.38 22.07
CA GLY A 691 7.98 -2.13 21.54
C GLY A 691 7.05 -2.77 22.59
N THR A 692 7.06 -2.30 23.84
CA THR A 692 6.36 -2.91 24.97
C THR A 692 5.03 -2.22 25.27
N TYR A 693 3.99 -2.51 24.48
CA TYR A 693 2.63 -2.16 24.84
C TYR A 693 1.68 -3.36 24.72
N GLN A 694 0.57 -3.30 25.44
CA GLN A 694 -0.39 -4.40 25.51
C GLN A 694 -0.90 -4.79 24.11
N LEU A 695 -0.86 -6.08 23.80
CA LEU A 695 -1.22 -6.64 22.47
C LEU A 695 -0.43 -6.03 21.32
N ALA A 696 0.85 -5.71 21.51
CA ALA A 696 1.75 -5.29 20.44
C ALA A 696 1.73 -6.31 19.28
N PRO A 697 1.89 -5.88 18.01
CA PRO A 697 1.89 -6.75 16.84
C PRO A 697 2.93 -7.87 16.89
N TYR A 698 4.01 -7.64 17.61
CA TYR A 698 5.09 -8.59 17.88
C TYR A 698 5.39 -8.61 19.38
N GLU A 699 5.53 -9.79 19.95
CA GLU A 699 5.92 -9.98 21.35
C GLU A 699 6.96 -11.10 21.44
N THR A 700 8.14 -10.79 21.96
CA THR A 700 9.20 -11.78 22.17
C THR A 700 8.79 -12.76 23.25
N ILE A 701 8.98 -14.05 22.99
CA ILE A 701 8.72 -15.16 23.92
C ILE A 701 9.92 -16.09 24.01
N THR A 702 9.92 -16.95 25.04
CA THR A 702 10.94 -17.99 25.14
C THR A 702 10.61 -19.19 24.27
N ARG A 703 11.57 -20.08 24.06
CA ARG A 703 11.37 -21.35 23.35
C ARG A 703 10.30 -22.21 24.03
N GLU A 704 10.33 -22.30 25.33
CA GLU A 704 9.38 -23.09 26.13
C GLU A 704 7.94 -22.53 25.96
N GLN A 705 7.79 -21.19 25.97
CA GLN A 705 6.50 -20.54 25.72
C GLN A 705 6.02 -20.81 24.32
N TYR A 706 6.90 -20.76 23.31
CA TYR A 706 6.58 -21.10 21.93
C TYR A 706 6.08 -22.54 21.80
N GLU A 707 6.83 -23.50 22.36
CA GLU A 707 6.47 -24.93 22.30
C GLU A 707 5.13 -25.20 23.00
N ALA A 708 4.86 -24.55 24.13
CA ALA A 708 3.58 -24.65 24.84
C ALA A 708 2.41 -24.10 24.01
N LEU A 709 2.58 -22.89 23.42
CA LEU A 709 1.55 -22.29 22.56
C LEU A 709 1.29 -23.14 21.30
N LEU A 710 2.34 -23.69 20.70
CA LEU A 710 2.22 -24.52 19.51
C LEU A 710 1.49 -25.83 19.81
N ALA A 711 1.71 -26.45 20.99
CA ALA A 711 1.04 -27.67 21.41
C ALA A 711 -0.48 -27.47 21.61
N GLU A 712 -0.90 -26.27 21.98
CA GLU A 712 -2.33 -25.90 22.11
C GLU A 712 -2.96 -25.46 20.78
N PHE A 713 -2.15 -25.25 19.74
CA PHE A 713 -2.63 -24.67 18.48
C PHE A 713 -3.34 -25.71 17.61
N THR A 714 -4.65 -25.62 17.50
CA THR A 714 -5.45 -26.50 16.65
C THR A 714 -5.22 -26.20 15.18
N PRO A 715 -5.03 -27.20 14.29
CA PRO A 715 -4.92 -26.99 12.85
C PRO A 715 -6.11 -26.22 12.28
N PHE A 716 -5.85 -25.36 11.29
CA PHE A 716 -6.92 -24.63 10.61
C PHE A 716 -7.83 -25.57 9.82
N GLU A 717 -9.13 -25.41 9.98
CA GLU A 717 -10.15 -26.24 9.34
C GLU A 717 -10.96 -25.41 8.33
N PRO A 718 -10.69 -25.53 7.01
CA PRO A 718 -11.40 -24.77 5.97
C PRO A 718 -12.92 -24.98 5.96
N SER A 719 -13.40 -26.16 6.40
CA SER A 719 -14.83 -26.49 6.49
C SER A 719 -15.57 -25.59 7.47
N LEU A 720 -14.94 -25.21 8.59
CA LEU A 720 -15.52 -24.26 9.55
C LEU A 720 -15.64 -22.86 8.97
N LEU A 721 -14.60 -22.40 8.25
CA LEU A 721 -14.68 -21.13 7.53
C LEU A 721 -15.86 -21.11 6.57
N THR A 722 -15.99 -22.17 5.76
CA THR A 722 -17.09 -22.35 4.82
C THR A 722 -18.45 -22.32 5.51
N ALA A 723 -18.58 -22.97 6.67
CA ALA A 723 -19.83 -22.95 7.46
C ALA A 723 -20.20 -21.51 7.91
N TYR A 724 -19.25 -20.75 8.45
CA TYR A 724 -19.49 -19.37 8.87
C TYR A 724 -19.78 -18.40 7.71
N GLU A 725 -19.17 -18.62 6.54
CA GLU A 725 -19.46 -17.83 5.35
C GLU A 725 -20.84 -18.13 4.79
N ASN A 726 -21.27 -19.41 4.76
CA ASN A 726 -22.56 -19.84 4.23
C ASN A 726 -23.74 -19.45 5.10
N ILE A 727 -23.59 -19.35 6.43
CA ILE A 727 -24.64 -18.83 7.35
C ILE A 727 -25.01 -17.39 6.96
N SER A 728 -24.11 -16.68 6.33
CA SER A 728 -24.29 -15.30 5.92
C SER A 728 -24.81 -15.14 4.47
N ILE A 729 -25.07 -16.22 3.70
CA ILE A 729 -25.47 -16.15 2.29
C ILE A 729 -27.00 -16.29 2.14
N PRO A 730 -27.74 -15.29 1.63
CA PRO A 730 -29.08 -15.50 1.09
C PRO A 730 -29.00 -16.35 -0.18
N SER A 731 -30.01 -17.17 -0.41
CA SER A 731 -30.03 -18.28 -1.39
C SER A 731 -30.03 -17.92 -2.88
N GLU A 732 -29.86 -16.67 -3.26
CA GLU A 732 -29.94 -16.24 -4.67
C GLU A 732 -28.87 -15.21 -5.01
N ALA A 733 -27.74 -15.63 -5.57
CA ALA A 733 -26.79 -14.77 -6.27
C ALA A 733 -26.12 -15.53 -7.40
N THR A 734 -26.30 -15.10 -8.63
CA THR A 734 -25.67 -15.62 -9.83
C THR A 734 -24.48 -14.77 -10.27
N ASP A 735 -23.54 -15.38 -10.99
CA ASP A 735 -22.25 -14.78 -11.45
C ASP A 735 -22.38 -13.58 -12.40
N ASP A 736 -23.56 -13.37 -13.01
CA ASP A 736 -23.81 -12.30 -13.98
C ASP A 736 -23.88 -10.89 -13.37
N ASP A 737 -23.99 -10.80 -12.06
CA ASP A 737 -24.10 -9.52 -11.33
C ASP A 737 -22.75 -8.81 -11.09
N CYS A 738 -21.64 -9.38 -11.55
CA CYS A 738 -20.30 -8.87 -11.28
C CYS A 738 -19.80 -7.79 -12.26
N VAL A 739 -20.54 -7.54 -13.35
CA VAL A 739 -20.08 -6.65 -14.43
C VAL A 739 -20.31 -5.18 -14.07
N ASN A 740 -21.27 -4.89 -13.22
CA ASN A 740 -21.74 -3.53 -12.94
C ASN A 740 -21.45 -3.13 -11.49
N GLY A 741 -20.34 -2.51 -11.19
CA GLY A 741 -20.41 -1.85 -9.97
C GLY A 741 -19.19 -1.45 -9.17
N ALA A 742 -19.39 -0.45 -8.39
CA ALA A 742 -18.49 0.01 -7.38
C ALA A 742 -18.16 -1.12 -6.40
N CYS A 743 -16.97 -1.65 -6.48
CA CYS A 743 -16.49 -2.63 -5.54
C CYS A 743 -15.29 -2.04 -4.81
N PRO A 744 -15.39 -1.73 -3.50
CA PRO A 744 -14.18 -1.57 -2.72
C PRO A 744 -13.46 -2.91 -2.74
N ILE A 745 -12.28 -2.90 -3.32
CA ILE A 745 -11.42 -4.07 -3.42
C ILE A 745 -10.86 -4.36 -2.03
N ARG A 746 -11.06 -5.57 -1.53
CA ARG A 746 -10.37 -6.08 -0.35
C ARG A 746 -8.93 -6.40 -0.60
#